data_1d7ccba72e181cc19c4e87092536040e
#
_entry.id   1d7ccba72e181cc19c4e87092536040e
#
_cell.length_a   1.000
_cell.length_b   1.000
_cell.length_c   1.000
_cell.angle_alpha   90.00
_cell.angle_beta   90.00
_cell.angle_gamma   90.00
#
_symmetry.space_group_name_H-M   'P 1'
#
loop_
_entity.id
_entity.type
_entity.pdbx_description
1 polymer ?
#
loop_
_entity_poly.entity_id
_entity_poly.type
_entity_poly.pdbx_seq_one_letter_code
_entity_poly.pdbx_strand_id
1 'polypeptide(L)'
;MFLGASGSTGNSCKNKYGFNYQGVLLLILIFFTSLSFLSAQEMATKSGTGFRQVSGIYPHLAFYNNEDECGTGAVVVWAGRLWAITYGPHLPFGSSDKLYEITPGLEQRVHPESTGGTPANRMIHKESNQLFTGPYAIDPTGNVRVIPYDKMPGRHTGNARHLFTPAGKIYYATMEEGFYEVDVKTLEPVLLYEDTNVTNKKESSERETVPVASLFGVHGKGVYSGQGVMVYSNNGEAGQKALEQFDIEAGSLSEWDGREWKLVRRNQFVEVTGPGGIYGNDHPDSDPIWATGWDHKSVILGVRNPSTGWDFFRLPKASHSYDGAHGWNTEWPRIRDIGTKENPDYLMTMHGMFWRFPDKFTAENSAGIRPRSAYLKVIGDFTRWNDQLVFGCDDSAQKEFLNKRKHKGDIEGPGQSNSNLWFTSPGKPDQLGTITASGAVWLNEEVKAGEYSEPFLFAGWPGRSVWIHHQGEQPADFTFEVDKTGNRNWTKLRTVQVEAGESLFNGFNEDETGEWIRVSVNSPSVATVSFNYSGAENRTASPSAAFDGLAQVNDQKALGGLLYGLGNNQRKLGVSAVHFDKGKTSETGYYELDEKLNLVKKNDQQTNDFMKENFAIPENVIEIDESSVLIIDDKQRRWRLPLGNSTYKQLTEAAQLRICREVATERDLFHSCGTFYELPAENADGFAKIRPVASHNFRIHDYASYRGMLVMTGIDPEARAGEHIIRSDDGQAAVWTGAIDDLWELGKPAGTGGPWKDTKVKAGEPSDPYLIGFYDNRSLVMSHDATTPVTFRIEAEPVGHGPWMLYQEVTVKPGEKYMHQFPEYFQARWIRFVADQNCSATAWLEYK
;
A
#
# COMPACT_ATOMS: atom_id res chain seq x y z
N MET A 1 19.40 -56.15 -41.53
CA MET A 1 20.53 -57.01 -41.93
C MET A 1 21.58 -56.78 -40.89
N PHE A 2 21.66 -57.73 -40.02
CA PHE A 2 22.82 -58.50 -39.56
C PHE A 2 23.93 -57.70 -38.90
N LEU A 3 24.09 -57.88 -37.60
CA LEU A 3 24.92 -58.83 -36.84
C LEU A 3 26.37 -58.30 -36.73
N GLY A 4 27.05 -58.34 -35.67
CA GLY A 4 27.12 -59.15 -34.46
C GLY A 4 28.44 -58.84 -33.80
N ALA A 5 28.45 -58.78 -32.57
CA ALA A 5 28.83 -59.79 -31.59
C ALA A 5 30.34 -60.01 -31.37
N SER A 6 30.68 -60.06 -30.08
CA SER A 6 31.70 -60.79 -29.35
C SER A 6 33.07 -60.10 -29.28
N GLY A 7 33.75 -60.14 -28.20
CA GLY A 7 33.72 -60.80 -26.93
C GLY A 7 35.07 -60.80 -26.25
N SER A 8 35.05 -60.80 -24.95
CA SER A 8 35.89 -61.48 -23.99
C SER A 8 37.26 -60.97 -23.57
N THR A 9 37.33 -60.90 -22.24
CA THR A 9 38.40 -61.34 -21.28
C THR A 9 39.66 -60.47 -21.22
N GLY A 10 40.09 -60.07 -20.10
CA GLY A 10 40.16 -60.56 -18.78
C GLY A 10 41.27 -59.84 -17.96
N ASN A 11 41.11 -59.97 -16.68
CA ASN A 11 42.10 -59.90 -15.62
C ASN A 11 42.67 -58.56 -15.14
N SER A 12 42.10 -58.16 -13.98
CA SER A 12 42.78 -58.11 -12.69
C SER A 12 44.12 -57.40 -12.54
N CYS A 13 44.02 -56.21 -11.92
CA CYS A 13 44.96 -55.92 -10.81
C CYS A 13 44.36 -54.94 -9.79
N LYS A 14 44.36 -55.37 -8.55
CA LYS A 14 43.99 -54.58 -7.36
C LYS A 14 45.01 -53.48 -7.15
N ASN A 15 44.60 -52.23 -6.95
CA ASN A 15 45.23 -51.38 -5.96
C ASN A 15 44.25 -50.46 -5.25
N LYS A 16 44.35 -50.52 -3.93
CA LYS A 16 43.65 -49.73 -2.95
C LYS A 16 44.06 -48.25 -3.07
N TYR A 17 43.13 -47.37 -3.21
CA TYR A 17 43.02 -46.05 -2.53
C TYR A 17 41.69 -45.47 -2.97
N GLY A 18 40.66 -45.63 -2.10
CA GLY A 18 39.36 -45.00 -2.26
C GLY A 18 39.40 -43.51 -1.86
N PHE A 19 39.43 -42.61 -2.79
CA PHE A 19 39.12 -41.23 -2.53
C PHE A 19 37.66 -41.00 -2.88
N ASN A 20 36.94 -40.58 -1.87
CA ASN A 20 35.49 -40.35 -1.91
C ASN A 20 35.18 -39.05 -2.68
N TYR A 21 34.92 -39.15 -3.98
CA TYR A 21 34.64 -37.98 -4.83
C TYR A 21 33.36 -37.20 -4.48
N GLN A 22 32.46 -37.76 -3.66
CA GLN A 22 31.26 -37.08 -3.23
C GLN A 22 31.49 -35.99 -2.16
N GLY A 23 32.51 -36.11 -1.31
CA GLY A 23 32.84 -35.12 -0.33
C GLY A 23 33.51 -33.85 -0.89
N VAL A 24 34.25 -33.99 -1.99
CA VAL A 24 34.93 -32.85 -2.61
C VAL A 24 33.99 -32.02 -3.45
N LEU A 25 32.99 -32.65 -4.11
CA LEU A 25 31.96 -31.89 -4.85
C LEU A 25 31.04 -31.08 -3.91
N LEU A 26 30.72 -31.59 -2.72
CA LEU A 26 29.89 -30.91 -1.74
C LEU A 26 30.65 -29.72 -1.10
N LEU A 27 31.94 -29.87 -0.82
CA LEU A 27 32.80 -28.79 -0.31
C LEU A 27 33.03 -27.67 -1.34
N ILE A 28 33.14 -28.02 -2.62
CA ILE A 28 33.28 -27.04 -3.70
C ILE A 28 31.94 -26.29 -3.94
N LEU A 29 30.79 -26.97 -3.86
CA LEU A 29 29.49 -26.33 -3.96
C LEU A 29 29.22 -25.38 -2.78
N ILE A 30 29.59 -25.77 -1.55
CA ILE A 30 29.41 -24.90 -0.37
C ILE A 30 30.37 -23.69 -0.43
N PHE A 31 31.57 -23.86 -1.00
CA PHE A 31 32.54 -22.75 -1.17
C PHE A 31 32.12 -21.79 -2.29
N PHE A 32 31.50 -22.27 -3.37
CA PHE A 32 30.95 -21.41 -4.42
C PHE A 32 29.65 -20.71 -4.01
N THR A 33 28.81 -21.32 -3.20
CA THR A 33 27.62 -20.65 -2.66
C THR A 33 27.98 -19.63 -1.59
N SER A 34 28.95 -19.87 -0.72
CA SER A 34 29.43 -18.89 0.25
C SER A 34 30.24 -17.75 -0.39
N LEU A 35 30.98 -17.98 -1.47
CA LEU A 35 31.64 -16.89 -2.21
C LEU A 35 30.63 -16.06 -3.02
N SER A 36 29.55 -16.66 -3.54
CA SER A 36 28.49 -15.89 -4.22
C SER A 36 27.66 -15.06 -3.25
N PHE A 37 27.45 -15.52 -2.03
CA PHE A 37 26.78 -14.73 -0.99
C PHE A 37 27.68 -13.60 -0.44
N LEU A 38 28.99 -13.86 -0.24
CA LEU A 38 29.94 -12.82 0.15
C LEU A 38 30.14 -11.76 -0.94
N SER A 39 30.13 -12.14 -2.21
CA SER A 39 30.25 -11.17 -3.31
C SER A 39 28.98 -10.34 -3.52
N ALA A 40 27.80 -10.89 -3.23
CA ALA A 40 26.54 -10.12 -3.28
C ALA A 40 26.42 -9.13 -2.10
N GLN A 41 26.91 -9.49 -0.94
CA GLN A 41 26.90 -8.63 0.25
C GLN A 41 28.01 -7.57 0.21
N GLU A 42 29.19 -7.86 -0.40
CA GLU A 42 30.25 -6.85 -0.65
C GLU A 42 29.92 -5.93 -1.83
N MET A 43 29.10 -6.34 -2.81
CA MET A 43 28.62 -5.44 -3.87
C MET A 43 27.58 -4.44 -3.36
N ALA A 44 26.80 -4.74 -2.33
CA ALA A 44 25.81 -3.82 -1.76
C ALA A 44 26.44 -2.63 -1.02
N THR A 45 27.71 -2.72 -0.59
CA THR A 45 28.41 -1.68 0.19
C THR A 45 29.37 -0.82 -0.59
N LYS A 46 29.59 -1.08 -1.88
CA LYS A 46 30.41 -0.22 -2.75
C LYS A 46 29.62 0.23 -3.97
N SER A 47 28.66 1.15 -3.79
CA SER A 47 28.30 2.02 -4.90
C SER A 47 29.52 2.90 -5.20
N GLY A 48 30.07 2.82 -6.41
CA GLY A 48 31.23 3.62 -6.82
C GLY A 48 30.97 5.13 -6.88
N THR A 49 29.86 5.61 -6.32
CA THR A 49 29.39 6.99 -6.38
C THR A 49 29.77 7.83 -5.16
N GLY A 50 30.24 7.23 -4.06
CA GLY A 50 30.60 7.96 -2.84
C GLY A 50 29.42 8.46 -1.99
N PHE A 51 28.15 8.24 -2.43
CA PHE A 51 26.96 8.58 -1.67
C PHE A 51 26.54 7.45 -0.74
N ARG A 52 26.12 7.81 0.50
CA ARG A 52 25.55 6.85 1.44
C ARG A 52 24.10 6.54 1.09
N GLN A 53 23.71 5.30 1.32
CA GLN A 53 22.33 4.83 1.17
C GLN A 53 21.98 3.93 2.36
N VAL A 54 20.68 3.78 2.62
CA VAL A 54 20.11 2.85 3.60
C VAL A 54 18.91 2.17 2.96
N SER A 55 18.90 0.85 2.93
CA SER A 55 17.79 0.05 2.34
C SER A 55 17.40 0.48 0.91
N GLY A 56 18.36 0.96 0.11
CA GLY A 56 18.12 1.45 -1.24
C GLY A 56 17.63 2.91 -1.33
N ILE A 57 17.57 3.61 -0.23
CA ILE A 57 17.20 5.03 -0.18
C ILE A 57 18.48 5.86 -0.11
N TYR A 58 18.61 6.83 -1.01
CA TYR A 58 19.69 7.82 -1.03
C TYR A 58 19.15 9.15 -0.47
N PRO A 59 19.43 9.53 0.80
CA PRO A 59 18.82 10.71 1.40
C PRO A 59 19.11 12.03 0.67
N HIS A 60 20.24 12.13 -0.03
CA HIS A 60 20.62 13.30 -0.82
C HIS A 60 19.74 13.49 -2.08
N LEU A 61 19.04 12.42 -2.54
CA LEU A 61 18.12 12.46 -3.68
C LEU A 61 16.68 12.81 -3.28
N ALA A 62 16.39 13.04 -1.98
CA ALA A 62 15.06 13.49 -1.57
C ALA A 62 14.69 14.80 -2.26
N PHE A 63 13.44 14.90 -2.67
CA PHE A 63 12.93 16.01 -3.45
C PHE A 63 12.58 17.22 -2.57
N TYR A 64 12.53 18.39 -3.20
CA TYR A 64 12.17 19.64 -2.55
C TYR A 64 10.66 19.76 -2.43
N ASN A 65 10.21 20.15 -1.24
CA ASN A 65 8.82 20.45 -0.96
C ASN A 65 8.72 21.39 0.24
N ASN A 66 7.96 22.46 0.12
CA ASN A 66 7.66 23.40 1.20
C ASN A 66 6.15 23.45 1.51
N GLU A 67 5.37 22.63 0.84
CA GLU A 67 3.95 22.47 1.05
C GLU A 67 3.70 21.33 2.07
N ASP A 68 2.51 21.31 2.66
CA ASP A 68 2.12 20.30 3.67
C ASP A 68 2.02 18.88 3.07
N GLU A 69 1.68 18.80 1.80
CA GLU A 69 1.62 17.59 1.02
C GLU A 69 2.43 17.72 -0.25
N CYS A 70 3.11 16.67 -0.60
CA CYS A 70 3.81 16.54 -1.86
C CYS A 70 3.68 15.12 -2.36
N GLY A 71 3.72 14.96 -3.67
CA GLY A 71 3.69 13.66 -4.31
C GLY A 71 4.75 13.54 -5.38
N THR A 72 5.11 12.31 -5.72
CA THR A 72 5.88 11.98 -6.90
C THR A 72 4.94 11.72 -8.06
N GLY A 73 4.92 12.60 -9.05
CA GLY A 73 4.00 12.53 -10.18
C GLY A 73 4.44 11.57 -11.27
N ALA A 74 5.72 11.56 -11.58
CA ALA A 74 6.29 10.68 -12.60
C ALA A 74 7.77 10.40 -12.37
N VAL A 75 8.20 9.20 -12.75
CA VAL A 75 9.60 8.76 -12.78
C VAL A 75 9.85 8.08 -14.12
N VAL A 76 10.72 8.67 -14.96
CA VAL A 76 10.90 8.22 -16.33
C VAL A 76 12.39 8.17 -16.70
N VAL A 77 12.80 7.09 -17.35
CA VAL A 77 14.13 7.01 -17.98
C VAL A 77 14.07 7.65 -19.36
N TRP A 78 14.87 8.68 -19.56
CA TRP A 78 14.96 9.36 -20.84
C TRP A 78 16.39 9.87 -21.08
N ALA A 79 16.88 9.69 -22.28
CA ALA A 79 18.24 10.15 -22.69
C ALA A 79 19.36 9.65 -21.74
N GLY A 80 19.24 8.42 -21.22
CA GLY A 80 20.22 7.80 -20.31
C GLY A 80 20.19 8.34 -18.88
N ARG A 81 19.20 9.14 -18.52
CA ARG A 81 19.03 9.77 -17.21
C ARG A 81 17.68 9.42 -16.63
N LEU A 82 17.55 9.55 -15.31
CA LEU A 82 16.28 9.42 -14.63
C LEU A 82 15.67 10.82 -14.43
N TRP A 83 14.47 11.01 -14.93
CA TRP A 83 13.68 12.24 -14.77
C TRP A 83 12.58 12.00 -13.78
N ALA A 84 12.38 12.94 -12.86
CA ALA A 84 11.31 12.89 -11.89
C ALA A 84 10.63 14.25 -11.77
N ILE A 85 9.32 14.24 -11.59
CA ILE A 85 8.54 15.42 -11.24
C ILE A 85 7.81 15.19 -9.93
N THR A 86 7.77 16.22 -9.11
CA THR A 86 6.95 16.25 -7.89
C THR A 86 5.76 17.18 -8.07
N TYR A 87 4.78 17.09 -7.20
CA TYR A 87 3.56 17.89 -7.24
C TYR A 87 3.07 18.30 -5.85
N GLY A 88 2.51 19.50 -5.74
CA GLY A 88 1.73 19.96 -4.60
C GLY A 88 0.24 19.80 -4.91
N PRO A 89 -0.52 18.97 -4.18
CA PRO A 89 -1.88 18.59 -4.56
C PRO A 89 -2.86 19.74 -4.69
N HIS A 90 -2.65 20.81 -3.92
CA HIS A 90 -3.59 21.92 -3.84
C HIS A 90 -3.22 23.13 -4.71
N LEU A 91 -2.05 23.12 -5.34
CA LEU A 91 -1.54 24.27 -6.09
C LEU A 91 -1.44 23.96 -7.58
N PRO A 92 -2.21 24.62 -8.44
CA PRO A 92 -2.14 24.41 -9.88
C PRO A 92 -0.84 24.92 -10.50
N PHE A 93 -0.19 25.91 -9.87
CA PHE A 93 1.03 26.56 -10.35
C PHE A 93 1.79 27.23 -9.19
N GLY A 94 3.09 27.36 -9.31
CA GLY A 94 3.92 28.17 -8.42
C GLY A 94 4.26 27.50 -7.08
N SER A 95 3.98 26.19 -6.90
CA SER A 95 4.45 25.45 -5.74
C SER A 95 5.98 25.28 -5.73
N SER A 96 6.54 24.79 -4.62
CA SER A 96 7.97 24.50 -4.52
C SER A 96 8.43 23.28 -5.30
N ASP A 97 7.50 22.52 -5.87
CA ASP A 97 7.73 21.32 -6.64
C ASP A 97 8.58 21.57 -7.89
N LYS A 98 9.38 20.58 -8.27
CA LYS A 98 10.42 20.73 -9.29
C LYS A 98 10.42 19.61 -10.30
N LEU A 99 11.10 19.91 -11.43
CA LEU A 99 11.59 18.94 -12.39
C LEU A 99 13.03 18.59 -12.02
N TYR A 100 13.28 17.28 -11.84
CA TYR A 100 14.58 16.73 -11.46
C TYR A 100 15.17 15.88 -12.58
N GLU A 101 16.48 16.03 -12.78
CA GLU A 101 17.32 15.14 -13.58
C GLU A 101 18.31 14.45 -12.64
N ILE A 102 18.41 13.13 -12.73
CA ILE A 102 19.37 12.33 -11.96
C ILE A 102 20.27 11.60 -12.94
N THR A 103 21.57 11.83 -12.78
CA THR A 103 22.59 11.22 -13.64
C THR A 103 22.86 9.76 -13.24
N PRO A 104 23.48 8.93 -14.11
CA PRO A 104 23.93 7.59 -13.72
C PRO A 104 24.89 7.56 -12.52
N GLY A 105 25.55 8.68 -12.22
CA GLY A 105 26.38 8.86 -11.02
C GLY A 105 25.61 9.27 -9.78
N LEU A 106 24.26 9.27 -9.81
CA LEU A 106 23.37 9.69 -8.73
C LEU A 106 23.53 11.15 -8.31
N GLU A 107 23.95 12.00 -9.24
CA GLU A 107 23.92 13.45 -9.05
C GLU A 107 22.54 13.98 -9.40
N GLN A 108 21.93 14.76 -8.52
CA GLN A 108 20.63 15.40 -8.73
C GLN A 108 20.81 16.82 -9.25
N ARG A 109 20.09 17.14 -10.32
CA ARG A 109 19.94 18.49 -10.84
C ARG A 109 18.50 18.92 -10.79
N VAL A 110 18.24 20.10 -10.24
CA VAL A 110 16.95 20.78 -10.31
C VAL A 110 16.94 21.68 -11.54
N HIS A 111 15.95 21.54 -12.40
CA HIS A 111 15.82 22.35 -13.59
C HIS A 111 15.25 23.73 -13.29
N PRO A 112 15.84 24.81 -13.85
CA PRO A 112 15.36 26.17 -13.65
C PRO A 112 14.01 26.45 -14.32
N GLU A 113 13.63 25.61 -15.29
CA GLU A 113 12.33 25.65 -15.98
C GLU A 113 11.17 25.16 -15.12
N SER A 114 11.43 24.72 -13.90
CA SER A 114 10.39 24.18 -12.99
C SER A 114 9.34 25.25 -12.68
N THR A 115 8.07 24.92 -12.88
CA THR A 115 6.91 25.81 -12.67
C THR A 115 6.11 25.47 -11.40
N GLY A 116 6.37 24.31 -10.78
CA GLY A 116 5.56 23.77 -9.70
C GLY A 116 4.18 23.30 -10.17
N GLY A 117 3.27 23.09 -9.24
CA GLY A 117 1.90 22.66 -9.54
C GLY A 117 1.64 21.20 -9.20
N THR A 118 0.74 20.57 -9.93
CA THR A 118 0.35 19.17 -9.74
C THR A 118 0.57 18.36 -11.02
N PRO A 119 1.81 18.21 -11.53
CA PRO A 119 2.07 17.42 -12.72
C PRO A 119 2.24 15.93 -12.36
N ALA A 120 1.59 15.05 -13.13
CA ALA A 120 1.71 13.60 -12.95
C ALA A 120 1.68 12.81 -14.27
N ASN A 121 1.57 13.51 -15.39
CA ASN A 121 1.58 12.90 -16.72
C ASN A 121 2.98 12.53 -17.17
N ARG A 122 3.05 11.52 -18.02
CA ARG A 122 4.30 11.06 -18.64
C ARG A 122 4.02 10.36 -19.97
N MET A 123 4.75 10.76 -21.00
CA MET A 123 4.68 10.11 -22.32
C MET A 123 5.98 10.34 -23.08
N ILE A 124 6.52 9.29 -23.70
CA ILE A 124 7.56 9.42 -24.70
C ILE A 124 6.91 9.42 -26.08
N HIS A 125 6.97 10.57 -26.73
CA HIS A 125 6.46 10.73 -28.08
C HIS A 125 7.53 10.32 -29.09
N LYS A 126 7.38 9.11 -29.67
CA LYS A 126 8.37 8.46 -30.53
C LYS A 126 8.69 9.31 -31.78
N GLU A 127 7.68 9.88 -32.41
CA GLU A 127 7.81 10.60 -33.69
C GLU A 127 8.57 11.92 -33.56
N SER A 128 8.41 12.64 -32.46
CA SER A 128 9.18 13.86 -32.20
C SER A 128 10.42 13.62 -31.38
N ASN A 129 10.63 12.38 -30.90
CA ASN A 129 11.72 11.97 -30.04
C ASN A 129 11.86 12.85 -28.80
N GLN A 130 10.78 13.02 -28.04
CA GLN A 130 10.71 13.84 -26.84
C GLN A 130 10.00 13.12 -25.70
N LEU A 131 10.43 13.39 -24.47
CA LEU A 131 9.67 13.09 -23.26
C LEU A 131 8.75 14.28 -22.94
N PHE A 132 7.44 14.02 -22.79
CA PHE A 132 6.47 14.97 -22.26
C PHE A 132 6.11 14.56 -20.84
N THR A 133 6.44 15.36 -19.85
CA THR A 133 6.15 15.13 -18.43
C THR A 133 5.83 16.46 -17.74
N GLY A 134 4.72 16.56 -17.01
CA GLY A 134 4.22 17.86 -16.62
C GLY A 134 4.01 18.76 -17.86
N PRO A 135 4.23 20.08 -17.74
CA PRO A 135 4.23 21.01 -18.86
C PRO A 135 5.54 20.97 -19.68
N TYR A 136 6.44 20.04 -19.40
CA TYR A 136 7.78 20.00 -19.96
C TYR A 136 7.85 19.08 -21.19
N ALA A 137 8.57 19.54 -22.22
CA ALA A 137 9.01 18.76 -23.38
C ALA A 137 10.54 18.68 -23.36
N ILE A 138 11.06 17.47 -23.21
CA ILE A 138 12.49 17.20 -23.00
C ILE A 138 13.03 16.45 -24.20
N ASP A 139 14.03 17.04 -24.91
CA ASP A 139 14.65 16.41 -26.06
C ASP A 139 15.73 15.36 -25.67
N PRO A 140 16.28 14.58 -26.61
CA PRO A 140 17.30 13.57 -26.30
C PRO A 140 18.63 14.12 -25.76
N THR A 141 18.87 15.41 -25.85
CA THR A 141 20.04 16.06 -25.25
C THR A 141 19.81 16.50 -23.82
N GLY A 142 18.57 16.46 -23.36
CA GLY A 142 18.15 16.92 -22.04
C GLY A 142 17.78 18.41 -22.00
N ASN A 143 17.60 19.05 -23.17
CA ASN A 143 17.08 20.40 -23.20
C ASN A 143 15.58 20.44 -22.91
N VAL A 144 15.19 21.27 -21.97
CA VAL A 144 13.82 21.39 -21.46
C VAL A 144 13.13 22.60 -22.07
N ARG A 145 11.95 22.41 -22.63
CA ARG A 145 11.02 23.46 -23.05
C ARG A 145 9.76 23.35 -22.22
N VAL A 146 9.09 24.46 -21.97
CA VAL A 146 7.90 24.54 -21.10
C VAL A 146 6.71 25.06 -21.89
N ILE A 147 5.55 24.44 -21.73
CA ILE A 147 4.26 25.01 -22.15
C ILE A 147 3.90 26.06 -21.09
N PRO A 148 3.74 27.34 -21.46
CA PRO A 148 3.43 28.39 -20.49
C PRO A 148 2.10 28.16 -19.78
N TYR A 149 2.06 28.46 -18.48
CA TYR A 149 0.87 28.26 -17.66
C TYR A 149 -0.32 29.09 -18.13
N ASP A 150 -0.09 30.31 -18.58
CA ASP A 150 -1.12 31.20 -19.12
C ASP A 150 -1.79 30.66 -20.40
N LYS A 151 -1.09 29.79 -21.14
CA LYS A 151 -1.65 29.13 -22.33
C LYS A 151 -2.34 27.78 -22.01
N MET A 152 -1.87 27.08 -20.99
CA MET A 152 -2.43 25.79 -20.54
C MET A 152 -2.47 25.75 -19.02
N PRO A 153 -3.39 26.45 -18.39
CA PRO A 153 -3.52 26.48 -16.95
C PRO A 153 -3.97 25.14 -16.37
N GLY A 154 -3.84 24.99 -15.06
CA GLY A 154 -4.30 23.85 -14.30
C GLY A 154 -3.21 22.85 -13.96
N ARG A 155 -3.63 21.68 -13.51
CA ARG A 155 -2.79 20.58 -13.02
C ARG A 155 -2.61 19.55 -14.13
N HIS A 156 -1.39 19.43 -14.67
CA HIS A 156 -1.08 18.54 -15.80
C HIS A 156 -1.03 17.08 -15.36
N THR A 157 -2.18 16.41 -15.31
CA THR A 157 -2.28 15.04 -14.76
C THR A 157 -2.26 13.94 -15.82
N GLY A 158 -2.65 14.25 -17.05
CA GLY A 158 -2.67 13.25 -18.12
C GLY A 158 -2.21 13.80 -19.47
N ASN A 159 -1.57 12.96 -20.27
CA ASN A 159 -1.31 13.20 -21.70
C ASN A 159 -1.47 11.91 -22.50
N ALA A 160 -1.83 12.04 -23.78
CA ALA A 160 -2.01 10.90 -24.67
C ALA A 160 -1.65 11.25 -26.12
N ARG A 161 -1.43 10.23 -26.92
CA ARG A 161 -1.21 10.39 -28.35
C ARG A 161 -2.48 10.90 -29.04
N HIS A 162 -2.28 11.80 -30.01
CA HIS A 162 -3.42 12.37 -30.74
C HIS A 162 -4.09 11.33 -31.66
N LEU A 163 -5.42 11.25 -31.66
CA LEU A 163 -6.18 10.25 -32.41
C LEU A 163 -6.00 10.40 -33.94
N PHE A 164 -5.91 11.63 -34.45
CA PHE A 164 -6.00 11.89 -35.90
C PHE A 164 -4.65 12.31 -36.50
N THR A 165 -3.76 12.93 -35.71
CA THR A 165 -2.45 13.43 -36.15
C THR A 165 -1.36 13.08 -35.15
N PRO A 166 -1.15 11.77 -34.84
CA PRO A 166 -0.28 11.34 -33.75
C PRO A 166 1.19 11.73 -33.92
N ALA A 167 1.66 11.99 -35.14
CA ALA A 167 3.03 12.44 -35.36
C ALA A 167 3.27 13.93 -35.07
N GLY A 168 2.22 14.76 -35.05
CA GLY A 168 2.33 16.21 -34.92
C GLY A 168 1.75 16.80 -33.65
N LYS A 169 0.85 16.08 -33.01
CA LYS A 169 0.11 16.56 -31.85
C LYS A 169 -0.04 15.50 -30.76
N ILE A 170 -0.27 15.96 -29.54
CA ILE A 170 -0.64 15.15 -28.38
C ILE A 170 -1.82 15.79 -27.64
N TYR A 171 -2.55 15.01 -26.86
CA TYR A 171 -3.56 15.52 -25.94
C TYR A 171 -2.97 15.74 -24.56
N TYR A 172 -3.50 16.73 -23.86
CA TYR A 172 -3.33 16.98 -22.44
C TYR A 172 -4.67 17.09 -21.74
N ALA A 173 -4.74 16.54 -20.53
CA ALA A 173 -5.76 16.86 -19.56
C ALA A 173 -5.14 17.60 -18.39
N THR A 174 -5.77 18.70 -18.01
CA THR A 174 -5.41 19.47 -16.83
C THR A 174 -6.55 19.34 -15.83
N MET A 175 -6.28 18.77 -14.65
CA MET A 175 -7.26 18.59 -13.59
C MET A 175 -7.98 19.92 -13.32
N GLU A 176 -9.32 19.90 -13.37
CA GLU A 176 -10.21 21.03 -13.05
C GLU A 176 -10.11 22.24 -14.01
N GLU A 177 -9.50 22.10 -15.18
CA GLU A 177 -9.40 23.21 -16.13
C GLU A 177 -9.86 22.81 -17.54
N GLY A 178 -9.20 21.83 -18.19
CA GLY A 178 -9.66 21.46 -19.52
C GLY A 178 -8.83 20.42 -20.25
N PHE A 179 -9.24 20.16 -21.48
CA PHE A 179 -8.61 19.23 -22.40
C PHE A 179 -8.05 20.01 -23.59
N TYR A 180 -6.80 19.71 -23.93
CA TYR A 180 -6.04 20.45 -24.92
C TYR A 180 -5.45 19.48 -25.97
N GLU A 181 -5.31 19.96 -27.21
CA GLU A 181 -4.33 19.43 -28.14
C GLU A 181 -3.11 20.34 -28.16
N VAL A 182 -1.92 19.74 -28.23
CA VAL A 182 -0.65 20.48 -28.23
C VAL A 182 0.18 20.07 -29.42
N ASP A 183 0.69 21.02 -30.21
CA ASP A 183 1.66 20.76 -31.26
C ASP A 183 3.02 20.39 -30.65
N VAL A 184 3.59 19.24 -31.02
CA VAL A 184 4.80 18.71 -30.41
C VAL A 184 6.07 19.50 -30.74
N LYS A 185 6.05 20.34 -31.80
CA LYS A 185 7.22 21.15 -32.22
C LYS A 185 7.16 22.54 -31.61
N THR A 186 6.01 23.20 -31.69
CA THR A 186 5.87 24.58 -31.24
C THR A 186 5.49 24.69 -29.77
N LEU A 187 4.89 23.66 -29.20
CA LEU A 187 4.27 23.59 -27.86
C LEU A 187 3.06 24.54 -27.74
N GLU A 188 2.42 24.92 -28.84
CA GLU A 188 1.21 25.71 -28.82
C GLU A 188 0.01 24.84 -28.47
N PRO A 189 -0.69 25.12 -27.35
CA PRO A 189 -1.89 24.42 -26.95
C PRO A 189 -3.14 25.03 -27.61
N VAL A 190 -4.12 24.19 -27.89
CA VAL A 190 -5.48 24.59 -28.30
C VAL A 190 -6.45 23.91 -27.35
N LEU A 191 -7.25 24.71 -26.64
CA LEU A 191 -8.28 24.18 -25.75
C LEU A 191 -9.41 23.56 -26.58
N LEU A 192 -9.71 22.29 -26.30
CA LEU A 192 -10.79 21.53 -26.95
C LEU A 192 -12.07 21.57 -26.13
N TYR A 193 -11.95 21.39 -24.83
CA TYR A 193 -13.06 21.39 -23.87
C TYR A 193 -12.62 21.97 -22.55
N GLU A 194 -13.49 22.73 -21.87
CA GLU A 194 -13.36 23.04 -20.45
C GLU A 194 -13.77 21.84 -19.60
N ASP A 195 -13.13 21.66 -18.45
CA ASP A 195 -13.59 20.71 -17.41
C ASP A 195 -14.82 21.31 -16.71
N THR A 196 -15.76 20.46 -16.29
CA THR A 196 -16.94 20.87 -15.49
C THR A 196 -16.57 21.62 -14.21
N ASN A 197 -15.40 21.29 -13.63
CA ASN A 197 -14.94 21.78 -12.34
C ASN A 197 -13.93 22.93 -12.45
N VAL A 198 -13.94 23.70 -13.56
CA VAL A 198 -13.04 24.84 -13.76
C VAL A 198 -12.96 25.73 -12.53
N THR A 199 -11.75 25.87 -11.99
CA THR A 199 -11.46 26.66 -10.78
C THR A 199 -11.12 28.10 -11.08
N ASN A 200 -10.50 28.39 -12.24
CA ASN A 200 -10.10 29.73 -12.68
C ASN A 200 -11.17 30.45 -13.53
N LYS A 201 -12.29 30.81 -12.89
CA LYS A 201 -13.42 31.48 -13.58
C LYS A 201 -13.07 32.79 -14.23
N LYS A 202 -12.02 33.49 -13.83
CA LYS A 202 -11.59 34.77 -14.46
C LYS A 202 -10.93 34.57 -15.81
N GLU A 203 -10.25 33.44 -16.00
CA GLU A 203 -9.61 33.07 -17.26
C GLU A 203 -10.62 32.35 -18.18
N SER A 204 -11.69 31.77 -17.61
CA SER A 204 -12.75 31.12 -18.37
C SER A 204 -13.66 32.10 -19.15
N SER A 205 -13.73 33.37 -18.75
CA SER A 205 -14.55 34.39 -19.47
C SER A 205 -14.08 34.66 -20.90
N GLU A 206 -12.81 34.35 -21.21
CA GLU A 206 -12.29 34.42 -22.59
C GLU A 206 -12.58 33.16 -23.40
N ARG A 207 -13.13 32.12 -22.75
CA ARG A 207 -13.37 30.80 -23.30
C ARG A 207 -14.85 30.51 -23.63
N GLU A 208 -15.73 31.53 -23.61
CA GLU A 208 -17.19 31.37 -23.78
C GLU A 208 -17.63 30.61 -25.05
N THR A 209 -16.71 30.33 -25.96
CA THR A 209 -17.02 29.61 -27.21
C THR A 209 -16.57 28.13 -27.18
N VAL A 210 -15.92 27.68 -26.13
CA VAL A 210 -15.42 26.30 -26.02
C VAL A 210 -16.45 25.41 -25.29
N PRO A 211 -16.74 24.21 -25.81
CA PRO A 211 -17.69 23.31 -25.14
C PRO A 211 -17.15 22.83 -23.81
N VAL A 212 -18.04 22.56 -22.85
CA VAL A 212 -17.73 21.99 -21.54
C VAL A 212 -17.86 20.48 -21.60
N ALA A 213 -16.86 19.77 -21.13
CA ALA A 213 -16.92 18.33 -20.91
C ALA A 213 -17.66 18.04 -19.59
N SER A 214 -18.95 17.69 -19.70
CA SER A 214 -19.79 17.39 -18.52
C SER A 214 -19.41 16.02 -17.93
N LEU A 215 -18.33 15.98 -17.15
CA LEU A 215 -17.77 14.76 -16.54
C LEU A 215 -18.02 14.76 -15.03
N PHE A 216 -18.08 13.57 -14.46
CA PHE A 216 -18.24 13.35 -13.04
C PHE A 216 -16.90 13.23 -12.34
N GLY A 217 -16.85 13.56 -11.05
CA GLY A 217 -15.67 13.56 -10.21
C GLY A 217 -14.96 14.91 -10.19
N VAL A 218 -14.03 15.10 -9.25
CA VAL A 218 -13.37 16.38 -9.02
C VAL A 218 -11.87 16.36 -9.30
N HIS A 219 -11.25 15.20 -9.40
CA HIS A 219 -9.81 15.07 -9.58
C HIS A 219 -9.49 14.26 -10.81
N GLY A 220 -9.35 14.94 -11.94
CA GLY A 220 -8.89 14.35 -13.19
C GLY A 220 -7.49 13.77 -13.07
N LYS A 221 -7.30 12.57 -13.61
CA LYS A 221 -6.08 11.78 -13.45
C LYS A 221 -5.48 11.35 -14.79
N GLY A 222 -5.48 10.08 -15.09
CA GLY A 222 -4.84 9.52 -16.27
C GLY A 222 -5.59 9.77 -17.57
N VAL A 223 -4.84 9.85 -18.65
CA VAL A 223 -5.36 9.88 -20.03
C VAL A 223 -4.59 8.89 -20.87
N TYR A 224 -5.31 8.17 -21.73
CA TYR A 224 -4.72 7.28 -22.73
C TYR A 224 -5.58 7.24 -24.00
N SER A 225 -4.95 6.98 -25.14
CA SER A 225 -5.67 6.94 -26.42
C SER A 225 -5.40 5.65 -27.18
N GLY A 226 -6.41 5.14 -27.83
CA GLY A 226 -6.40 3.97 -28.68
C GLY A 226 -7.80 3.57 -29.09
N GLN A 227 -7.94 2.65 -30.05
CA GLN A 227 -9.23 2.15 -30.52
C GLN A 227 -10.22 3.26 -30.93
N GLY A 228 -9.69 4.37 -31.46
CA GLY A 228 -10.48 5.51 -31.90
C GLY A 228 -11.02 6.40 -30.78
N VAL A 229 -10.60 6.21 -29.54
CA VAL A 229 -11.04 7.02 -28.40
C VAL A 229 -9.88 7.54 -27.56
N MET A 230 -10.11 8.67 -26.88
CA MET A 230 -9.32 9.13 -25.75
C MET A 230 -10.08 8.77 -24.47
N VAL A 231 -9.42 8.04 -23.55
CA VAL A 231 -10.01 7.63 -22.27
C VAL A 231 -9.45 8.50 -21.16
N TYR A 232 -10.32 8.98 -20.29
CA TYR A 232 -10.01 9.85 -19.17
C TYR A 232 -10.51 9.28 -17.85
N SER A 233 -9.65 9.22 -16.87
CA SER A 233 -9.99 8.80 -15.52
C SER A 233 -10.13 9.99 -14.59
N ASN A 234 -11.00 9.83 -13.58
CA ASN A 234 -11.22 10.81 -12.53
C ASN A 234 -11.43 10.10 -11.21
N ASN A 235 -10.90 10.61 -10.11
CA ASN A 235 -11.18 10.09 -8.79
C ASN A 235 -11.77 11.18 -7.87
N GLY A 236 -12.50 10.72 -6.84
CA GLY A 236 -13.07 11.58 -5.84
C GLY A 236 -14.36 12.28 -6.24
N GLU A 237 -15.05 12.78 -5.23
CA GLU A 237 -16.28 13.53 -5.33
C GLU A 237 -16.20 14.81 -4.48
N ALA A 238 -16.93 15.84 -4.88
CA ALA A 238 -16.96 17.11 -4.18
C ALA A 238 -17.86 17.09 -2.94
N GLY A 239 -17.57 18.02 -2.02
CA GLY A 239 -18.43 18.35 -0.90
C GLY A 239 -18.14 17.57 0.38
N GLN A 240 -18.73 18.04 1.47
CA GLN A 240 -18.47 17.56 2.83
C GLN A 240 -18.76 16.04 3.00
N LYS A 241 -19.79 15.54 2.32
CA LYS A 241 -20.13 14.12 2.38
C LYS A 241 -19.00 13.22 1.88
N ALA A 242 -18.27 13.63 0.85
CA ALA A 242 -17.13 12.88 0.34
C ALA A 242 -15.93 12.86 1.29
N LEU A 243 -15.79 13.87 2.14
CA LEU A 243 -14.76 13.91 3.17
C LEU A 243 -15.06 13.03 4.39
N GLU A 244 -16.32 12.67 4.58
CA GLU A 244 -16.78 11.93 5.78
C GLU A 244 -17.16 10.48 5.50
N GLN A 245 -17.58 10.16 4.26
CA GLN A 245 -18.13 8.86 3.88
C GLN A 245 -17.34 8.26 2.72
N PHE A 246 -16.81 7.06 2.93
CA PHE A 246 -16.02 6.34 1.92
C PHE A 246 -16.88 5.50 0.95
N ASP A 247 -18.15 5.26 1.26
CA ASP A 247 -19.06 4.34 0.55
C ASP A 247 -20.00 5.03 -0.46
N ILE A 248 -19.81 6.33 -0.68
CA ILE A 248 -20.57 7.06 -1.70
C ILE A 248 -20.00 6.82 -3.10
N GLU A 249 -20.84 7.01 -4.10
CA GLU A 249 -20.44 7.02 -5.49
C GLU A 249 -19.48 8.19 -5.77
N ALA A 250 -18.29 7.93 -6.27
CA ALA A 250 -17.24 8.92 -6.48
C ALA A 250 -16.44 8.64 -7.74
N GLY A 251 -15.96 9.70 -8.40
CA GLY A 251 -15.13 9.61 -9.60
C GLY A 251 -15.82 9.09 -10.85
N SER A 252 -15.06 8.91 -11.92
CA SER A 252 -15.57 8.35 -13.19
C SER A 252 -14.46 7.83 -14.11
N LEU A 253 -14.85 6.98 -15.03
CA LEU A 253 -14.14 6.65 -16.27
C LEU A 253 -14.98 7.14 -17.43
N SER A 254 -14.38 7.89 -18.35
CA SER A 254 -15.07 8.46 -19.51
C SER A 254 -14.25 8.29 -20.77
N GLU A 255 -14.90 8.23 -21.93
CA GLU A 255 -14.23 8.15 -23.23
C GLU A 255 -14.76 9.26 -24.18
N TRP A 256 -13.88 9.74 -25.05
CA TRP A 256 -14.16 10.72 -26.09
C TRP A 256 -13.74 10.18 -27.46
N ASP A 257 -14.65 10.22 -28.43
CA ASP A 257 -14.45 9.65 -29.77
C ASP A 257 -13.93 10.67 -30.82
N GLY A 258 -13.52 11.84 -30.37
CA GLY A 258 -13.16 12.98 -31.21
C GLY A 258 -14.29 13.96 -31.42
N ARG A 259 -15.50 13.67 -30.91
CA ARG A 259 -16.71 14.51 -31.05
C ARG A 259 -17.47 14.62 -29.73
N GLU A 260 -17.77 13.49 -29.09
CA GLU A 260 -18.64 13.43 -27.92
C GLU A 260 -17.97 12.68 -26.78
N TRP A 261 -18.22 13.16 -25.54
CA TRP A 261 -17.86 12.47 -24.31
C TRP A 261 -18.94 11.47 -23.92
N LYS A 262 -18.53 10.30 -23.50
CA LYS A 262 -19.40 9.26 -22.98
C LYS A 262 -18.91 8.79 -21.61
N LEU A 263 -19.81 8.82 -20.62
CA LEU A 263 -19.54 8.19 -19.32
C LEU A 263 -19.51 6.65 -19.52
N VAL A 264 -18.42 6.04 -19.10
CA VAL A 264 -18.25 4.59 -19.09
C VAL A 264 -18.73 4.00 -17.78
N ARG A 265 -18.26 4.58 -16.67
CA ARG A 265 -18.56 4.06 -15.33
C ARG A 265 -18.34 5.12 -14.24
N ARG A 266 -19.21 5.08 -13.20
CA ARG A 266 -19.08 5.83 -11.97
C ARG A 266 -18.34 4.99 -10.93
N ASN A 267 -17.06 5.20 -10.76
CA ASN A 267 -16.18 4.77 -9.69
C ASN A 267 -14.88 5.58 -9.77
N GLN A 268 -14.07 5.54 -8.74
CA GLN A 268 -12.77 6.19 -8.75
C GLN A 268 -11.83 5.45 -9.69
N PHE A 269 -11.20 6.16 -10.62
CA PHE A 269 -10.15 5.64 -11.51
C PHE A 269 -8.96 6.58 -11.51
N VAL A 270 -7.77 6.05 -11.63
CA VAL A 270 -6.53 6.82 -11.69
C VAL A 270 -5.72 6.49 -12.93
N GLU A 271 -5.19 5.29 -13.08
CA GLU A 271 -4.39 4.92 -14.23
C GLU A 271 -5.27 4.52 -15.41
N VAL A 272 -4.93 5.07 -16.58
CA VAL A 272 -5.37 4.56 -17.88
C VAL A 272 -4.14 4.33 -18.72
N THR A 273 -3.96 3.12 -19.25
CA THR A 273 -2.76 2.71 -19.98
C THR A 273 -3.07 1.57 -20.95
N GLY A 274 -2.07 0.99 -21.56
CA GLY A 274 -2.16 -0.18 -22.41
C GLY A 274 -0.81 -0.88 -22.54
N PRO A 275 -0.68 -1.90 -23.38
CA PRO A 275 0.58 -2.63 -23.57
C PRO A 275 1.78 -1.73 -23.94
N GLY A 276 1.52 -0.65 -24.67
CA GLY A 276 2.57 0.30 -25.05
C GLY A 276 2.99 1.26 -23.92
N GLY A 277 2.28 1.29 -22.80
CA GLY A 277 2.62 2.12 -21.63
C GLY A 277 2.86 3.58 -22.02
N ILE A 278 3.93 4.17 -21.48
CA ILE A 278 4.28 5.58 -21.73
C ILE A 278 4.65 5.92 -23.19
N TYR A 279 4.85 4.92 -24.04
CA TYR A 279 5.10 5.10 -25.48
C TYR A 279 3.81 5.13 -26.32
N GLY A 280 2.67 4.76 -25.72
CA GLY A 280 1.43 4.50 -26.44
C GLY A 280 1.46 3.14 -27.17
N ASN A 281 0.30 2.58 -27.43
CA ASN A 281 0.13 1.27 -28.08
C ASN A 281 0.77 1.24 -29.46
N ASP A 282 1.43 0.15 -29.79
CA ASP A 282 2.07 -0.05 -31.10
C ASP A 282 1.02 -0.32 -32.19
N HIS A 283 -0.10 -0.97 -31.82
CA HIS A 283 -1.26 -1.20 -32.66
C HIS A 283 -2.50 -0.51 -32.06
N PRO A 284 -2.59 0.84 -32.14
CA PRO A 284 -3.60 1.61 -31.42
C PRO A 284 -5.05 1.26 -31.77
N ASP A 285 -5.32 0.66 -32.96
CA ASP A 285 -6.66 0.25 -33.34
C ASP A 285 -7.10 -1.06 -32.69
N SER A 286 -6.18 -1.90 -32.23
CA SER A 286 -6.49 -3.26 -31.75
C SER A 286 -6.00 -3.56 -30.35
N ASP A 287 -4.91 -2.92 -29.91
CA ASP A 287 -4.36 -3.16 -28.57
C ASP A 287 -5.35 -2.71 -27.50
N PRO A 288 -5.48 -3.45 -26.38
CA PRO A 288 -6.41 -3.09 -25.31
C PRO A 288 -6.02 -1.78 -24.62
N ILE A 289 -7.01 -1.17 -23.98
CA ILE A 289 -6.82 -0.09 -23.02
C ILE A 289 -7.22 -0.62 -21.64
N TRP A 290 -6.37 -0.41 -20.65
CA TRP A 290 -6.59 -0.82 -19.27
C TRP A 290 -6.84 0.40 -18.39
N ALA A 291 -7.78 0.27 -17.44
CA ALA A 291 -8.06 1.29 -16.44
C ALA A 291 -8.06 0.67 -15.05
N THR A 292 -7.33 1.25 -14.12
CA THR A 292 -7.32 0.83 -12.71
C THR A 292 -8.07 1.83 -11.84
N GLY A 293 -8.95 1.28 -11.02
CA GLY A 293 -9.78 2.06 -10.11
C GLY A 293 -10.22 1.24 -8.91
N TRP A 294 -11.11 1.78 -8.13
CA TRP A 294 -11.66 1.12 -6.95
C TRP A 294 -13.01 1.71 -6.52
N ASP A 295 -13.67 0.99 -5.67
CA ASP A 295 -14.74 1.46 -4.78
C ASP A 295 -14.45 0.97 -3.35
N HIS A 296 -15.35 1.23 -2.42
CA HIS A 296 -15.19 0.77 -1.03
C HIS A 296 -15.15 -0.78 -0.91
N LYS A 297 -15.61 -1.52 -1.93
CA LYS A 297 -15.67 -2.99 -1.92
C LYS A 297 -14.37 -3.64 -2.37
N SER A 298 -13.74 -3.15 -3.45
CA SER A 298 -12.61 -3.82 -4.09
C SER A 298 -11.85 -2.91 -5.06
N VAL A 299 -10.72 -3.38 -5.56
CA VAL A 299 -10.08 -2.83 -6.75
C VAL A 299 -10.95 -3.14 -7.96
N ILE A 300 -10.99 -2.24 -8.93
CA ILE A 300 -11.68 -2.38 -10.22
C ILE A 300 -10.65 -2.29 -11.33
N LEU A 301 -10.62 -3.31 -12.18
CA LEU A 301 -9.81 -3.33 -13.39
C LEU A 301 -10.75 -3.32 -14.60
N GLY A 302 -10.69 -2.25 -15.40
CA GLY A 302 -11.37 -2.14 -16.66
C GLY A 302 -10.46 -2.55 -17.81
N VAL A 303 -11.02 -3.23 -18.82
CA VAL A 303 -10.36 -3.48 -20.10
C VAL A 303 -11.31 -3.12 -21.23
N ARG A 304 -10.81 -2.29 -22.16
CA ARG A 304 -11.53 -1.94 -23.37
C ARG A 304 -11.05 -2.77 -24.55
N ASN A 305 -11.99 -3.37 -25.24
CA ASN A 305 -11.75 -4.10 -26.49
C ASN A 305 -12.45 -3.38 -27.66
N PRO A 306 -11.87 -3.41 -28.87
CA PRO A 306 -12.41 -2.64 -30.01
C PRO A 306 -13.85 -3.00 -30.38
N SER A 307 -14.27 -4.26 -30.23
CA SER A 307 -15.56 -4.76 -30.68
C SER A 307 -16.64 -4.79 -29.61
N THR A 308 -16.27 -4.98 -28.35
CA THR A 308 -17.22 -5.19 -27.23
C THR A 308 -17.31 -4.00 -26.27
N GLY A 309 -16.37 -3.06 -26.36
CA GLY A 309 -16.27 -1.95 -25.42
C GLY A 309 -15.60 -2.38 -24.11
N TRP A 310 -16.14 -1.92 -22.99
CA TRP A 310 -15.56 -2.12 -21.68
C TRP A 310 -16.09 -3.35 -20.97
N ASP A 311 -15.15 -4.11 -20.38
CA ASP A 311 -15.39 -5.18 -19.43
C ASP A 311 -14.69 -4.85 -18.12
N PHE A 312 -15.26 -5.28 -16.98
CA PHE A 312 -14.73 -4.97 -15.65
C PHE A 312 -14.53 -6.23 -14.82
N PHE A 313 -13.46 -6.20 -14.03
CA PHE A 313 -13.03 -7.26 -13.13
C PHE A 313 -12.75 -6.65 -11.75
N ARG A 314 -12.87 -7.44 -10.68
CA ARG A 314 -12.60 -7.03 -9.32
C ARG A 314 -11.42 -7.80 -8.74
N LEU A 315 -10.57 -7.10 -7.97
CA LEU A 315 -9.45 -7.70 -7.24
C LEU A 315 -9.55 -7.31 -5.76
N PRO A 316 -9.07 -8.18 -4.85
CA PRO A 316 -9.04 -7.84 -3.43
C PRO A 316 -8.02 -6.74 -3.12
N LYS A 317 -8.19 -6.07 -1.97
CA LYS A 317 -7.31 -5.04 -1.42
C LYS A 317 -6.48 -5.60 -0.28
N ALA A 318 -5.18 -5.29 -0.25
CA ALA A 318 -4.34 -5.53 0.91
C ALA A 318 -4.35 -4.36 1.89
N SER A 319 -4.46 -3.14 1.39
CA SER A 319 -4.57 -1.91 2.16
C SER A 319 -5.85 -1.15 1.81
N HIS A 320 -6.41 -0.44 2.78
CA HIS A 320 -7.59 0.39 2.63
C HIS A 320 -7.30 1.89 2.82
N SER A 321 -6.03 2.28 2.87
CA SER A 321 -5.64 3.66 3.14
C SER A 321 -6.21 4.68 2.15
N TYR A 322 -6.55 4.26 0.94
CA TYR A 322 -7.05 5.13 -0.13
C TYR A 322 -8.54 4.96 -0.45
N ASP A 323 -9.31 4.39 0.47
CA ASP A 323 -10.74 4.16 0.22
C ASP A 323 -11.62 5.42 0.33
N GLY A 324 -11.07 6.54 0.78
CA GLY A 324 -11.83 7.79 0.92
C GLY A 324 -12.45 8.26 -0.40
N ALA A 325 -13.70 8.77 -0.33
CA ALA A 325 -14.45 9.18 -1.51
C ALA A 325 -14.03 10.54 -2.08
N HIS A 326 -13.28 11.35 -1.34
CA HIS A 326 -12.78 12.63 -1.86
C HIS A 326 -11.62 12.48 -2.87
N GLY A 327 -10.93 11.35 -2.85
CA GLY A 327 -9.92 11.03 -3.86
C GLY A 327 -8.57 11.73 -3.70
N TRP A 328 -8.28 12.30 -2.54
CA TRP A 328 -6.95 12.76 -2.18
C TRP A 328 -6.08 11.56 -1.86
N ASN A 329 -5.19 11.21 -2.74
CA ASN A 329 -4.11 10.29 -2.45
C ASN A 329 -2.89 10.65 -3.28
N THR A 330 -1.73 10.38 -2.75
CA THR A 330 -0.45 10.54 -3.42
C THR A 330 0.03 9.24 -4.06
N GLU A 331 -0.63 8.12 -3.77
CA GLU A 331 -0.42 6.88 -4.53
C GLU A 331 -1.11 6.98 -5.89
N TRP A 332 -0.32 6.73 -6.93
CA TRP A 332 -0.83 6.61 -8.29
C TRP A 332 -0.71 5.15 -8.69
N PRO A 333 -1.81 4.38 -8.69
CA PRO A 333 -1.79 3.03 -9.25
C PRO A 333 -1.22 3.04 -10.66
N ARG A 334 -0.29 2.14 -10.94
CA ARG A 334 0.39 2.08 -12.24
C ARG A 334 0.47 0.65 -12.74
N ILE A 335 0.43 0.48 -14.05
CA ILE A 335 0.79 -0.76 -14.74
C ILE A 335 1.95 -0.43 -15.67
N ARG A 336 3.12 -0.99 -15.41
CA ARG A 336 4.33 -0.74 -16.23
C ARG A 336 5.16 -2.01 -16.39
N ASP A 337 5.76 -2.14 -17.57
CA ASP A 337 6.79 -3.13 -17.81
C ASP A 337 8.09 -2.75 -17.08
N ILE A 338 8.52 -3.61 -16.16
CA ILE A 338 9.80 -3.53 -15.43
C ILE A 338 10.80 -4.57 -15.92
N GLY A 339 10.43 -5.37 -16.89
CA GLY A 339 11.23 -6.40 -17.51
C GLY A 339 12.28 -5.87 -18.49
N THR A 340 12.68 -6.73 -19.37
CA THR A 340 13.52 -6.39 -20.55
C THR A 340 12.70 -6.60 -21.82
N LYS A 341 13.18 -6.07 -22.92
CA LYS A 341 12.52 -6.26 -24.23
C LYS A 341 12.30 -7.73 -24.58
N GLU A 342 13.24 -8.61 -24.16
CA GLU A 342 13.18 -10.05 -24.39
C GLU A 342 12.30 -10.79 -23.38
N ASN A 343 12.17 -10.24 -22.18
CA ASN A 343 11.41 -10.83 -21.08
C ASN A 343 10.61 -9.72 -20.39
N PRO A 344 9.44 -9.35 -20.89
CA PRO A 344 8.58 -8.37 -20.25
C PRO A 344 8.09 -8.88 -18.89
N ASP A 345 8.06 -8.01 -17.89
CA ASP A 345 7.48 -8.27 -16.56
C ASP A 345 6.62 -7.05 -16.16
N TYR A 346 5.32 -7.14 -16.38
CA TYR A 346 4.42 -6.05 -16.03
C TYR A 346 4.12 -6.08 -14.54
N LEU A 347 4.50 -5.02 -13.87
CA LEU A 347 4.16 -4.74 -12.47
C LEU A 347 2.96 -3.81 -12.41
N MET A 348 1.94 -4.19 -11.64
CA MET A 348 0.86 -3.31 -11.23
C MET A 348 0.99 -3.00 -9.74
N THR A 349 0.85 -1.73 -9.38
CA THR A 349 0.75 -1.27 -7.98
C THR A 349 -0.68 -0.86 -7.70
N MET A 350 -1.28 -1.37 -6.63
CA MET A 350 -2.65 -1.00 -6.26
C MET A 350 -2.99 -1.38 -4.83
N HIS A 351 -3.45 -0.43 -4.02
CA HIS A 351 -3.93 -0.65 -2.65
C HIS A 351 -3.00 -1.53 -1.80
N GLY A 352 -1.71 -1.14 -1.73
CA GLY A 352 -0.71 -1.80 -0.89
C GLY A 352 -0.31 -3.20 -1.35
N MET A 353 -0.56 -3.57 -2.60
CA MET A 353 -0.21 -4.85 -3.19
C MET A 353 0.54 -4.67 -4.50
N PHE A 354 1.65 -5.38 -4.67
CA PHE A 354 2.28 -5.60 -5.95
C PHE A 354 1.61 -6.77 -6.66
N TRP A 355 1.33 -6.57 -7.95
CA TRP A 355 0.69 -7.56 -8.80
C TRP A 355 1.58 -7.87 -10.00
N ARG A 356 1.69 -9.13 -10.37
CA ARG A 356 2.10 -9.52 -11.70
C ARG A 356 0.91 -9.32 -12.62
N PHE A 357 1.12 -8.60 -13.72
CA PHE A 357 0.09 -8.29 -14.70
C PHE A 357 0.45 -8.91 -16.06
N PRO A 358 -0.46 -9.56 -16.78
CA PRO A 358 -0.19 -10.12 -18.10
C PRO A 358 -0.11 -9.04 -19.17
N ASP A 359 0.88 -9.13 -20.06
CA ASP A 359 1.13 -8.18 -21.15
C ASP A 359 0.02 -8.10 -22.20
N LYS A 360 -0.83 -9.13 -22.27
CA LYS A 360 -1.90 -9.28 -23.29
C LYS A 360 -3.28 -9.44 -22.63
N PHE A 361 -3.51 -8.72 -21.55
CA PHE A 361 -4.78 -8.80 -20.83
C PHE A 361 -5.93 -8.24 -21.69
N THR A 362 -6.89 -9.10 -22.03
CA THR A 362 -8.18 -8.73 -22.63
C THR A 362 -9.31 -9.47 -21.90
N ALA A 363 -10.56 -9.14 -22.20
CA ALA A 363 -11.68 -9.85 -21.58
C ALA A 363 -11.73 -11.35 -21.94
N GLU A 364 -11.27 -11.72 -23.13
CA GLU A 364 -11.20 -13.11 -23.63
C GLU A 364 -9.88 -13.81 -23.30
N ASN A 365 -8.90 -13.08 -22.76
CA ASN A 365 -7.61 -13.59 -22.32
C ASN A 365 -7.21 -12.87 -21.02
N SER A 366 -7.95 -13.13 -19.95
CA SER A 366 -7.83 -12.43 -18.68
C SER A 366 -7.07 -13.21 -17.61
N ALA A 367 -6.44 -14.32 -17.96
CA ALA A 367 -5.63 -15.12 -17.07
C ALA A 367 -4.27 -14.45 -16.73
N GLY A 368 -3.71 -14.78 -15.56
CA GLY A 368 -2.31 -14.51 -15.25
C GLY A 368 -2.08 -13.34 -14.27
N ILE A 369 -3.11 -12.65 -13.80
CA ILE A 369 -2.94 -11.70 -12.69
C ILE A 369 -2.63 -12.52 -11.42
N ARG A 370 -1.55 -12.13 -10.72
CA ARG A 370 -1.13 -12.79 -9.46
C ARG A 370 -0.64 -11.75 -8.45
N PRO A 371 -1.01 -11.87 -7.16
CA PRO A 371 -0.37 -11.08 -6.11
C PRO A 371 1.11 -11.45 -6.01
N ARG A 372 1.96 -10.46 -5.73
CA ARG A 372 3.41 -10.67 -5.50
C ARG A 372 3.74 -10.52 -4.02
N SER A 373 3.60 -9.33 -3.46
CA SER A 373 3.71 -9.08 -2.02
C SER A 373 2.98 -7.79 -1.64
N ALA A 374 2.70 -7.61 -0.34
CA ALA A 374 2.17 -6.36 0.19
C ALA A 374 3.30 -5.36 0.47
N TYR A 375 3.07 -4.06 0.25
CA TYR A 375 4.01 -2.99 0.53
C TYR A 375 3.40 -1.91 1.44
N LEU A 376 4.28 -1.10 2.05
CA LEU A 376 3.90 0.02 2.94
C LEU A 376 4.18 1.38 2.32
N LYS A 377 5.18 1.52 1.46
CA LYS A 377 5.47 2.77 0.75
C LYS A 377 4.25 3.28 -0.01
N VAL A 378 4.12 4.60 -0.09
CA VAL A 378 3.19 5.25 -1.02
C VAL A 378 3.92 5.46 -2.33
N ILE A 379 3.44 4.87 -3.41
CA ILE A 379 4.13 4.83 -4.70
C ILE A 379 3.38 5.71 -5.71
N GLY A 380 4.04 6.76 -6.20
CA GLY A 380 3.49 7.64 -7.23
C GLY A 380 3.78 7.15 -8.65
N ASP A 381 4.96 6.65 -8.90
CA ASP A 381 5.38 6.05 -10.18
C ASP A 381 6.59 5.15 -9.98
N PHE A 382 6.96 4.36 -10.99
CA PHE A 382 8.16 3.52 -10.96
C PHE A 382 8.70 3.23 -12.36
N THR A 383 9.98 2.89 -12.43
CA THR A 383 10.64 2.51 -13.70
C THR A 383 11.82 1.60 -13.44
N ARG A 384 12.25 0.87 -14.47
CA ARG A 384 13.54 0.18 -14.43
C ARG A 384 14.64 1.10 -14.94
N TRP A 385 15.75 1.23 -14.20
CA TRP A 385 16.92 2.02 -14.56
C TRP A 385 18.20 1.37 -14.04
N ASN A 386 19.21 1.24 -14.91
CA ASN A 386 20.51 0.65 -14.57
C ASN A 386 20.40 -0.70 -13.84
N ASP A 387 19.54 -1.59 -14.35
CA ASP A 387 19.22 -2.90 -13.77
C ASP A 387 18.61 -2.88 -12.38
N GLN A 388 18.19 -1.73 -11.89
CA GLN A 388 17.41 -1.57 -10.67
C GLN A 388 15.97 -1.20 -11.00
N LEU A 389 15.07 -1.52 -10.08
CA LEU A 389 13.71 -0.99 -10.05
C LEU A 389 13.72 0.24 -9.14
N VAL A 390 13.28 1.36 -9.67
CA VAL A 390 13.25 2.63 -8.94
C VAL A 390 11.81 3.06 -8.76
N PHE A 391 11.39 3.18 -7.51
CA PHE A 391 10.09 3.70 -7.12
C PHE A 391 10.20 5.16 -6.73
N GLY A 392 9.34 6.02 -7.28
CA GLY A 392 9.08 7.34 -6.76
C GLY A 392 8.04 7.25 -5.66
N CYS A 393 8.40 7.66 -4.45
CA CYS A 393 7.62 7.45 -3.25
C CYS A 393 7.35 8.76 -2.52
N ASP A 394 6.31 8.74 -1.69
CA ASP A 394 5.89 9.84 -0.87
C ASP A 394 5.74 9.40 0.57
N ASP A 395 6.50 10.02 1.46
CA ASP A 395 6.42 9.80 2.89
C ASP A 395 6.02 11.11 3.57
N SER A 396 5.28 11.00 4.65
CA SER A 396 4.91 12.14 5.50
C SER A 396 5.60 12.02 6.84
N ALA A 397 6.02 13.13 7.40
CA ALA A 397 6.80 13.10 8.65
C ALA A 397 6.06 13.67 9.85
N GLN A 398 4.70 13.73 9.81
CA GLN A 398 4.18 14.80 10.56
C GLN A 398 3.42 14.60 11.78
N LYS A 399 2.33 14.01 11.68
CA LYS A 399 1.38 14.21 12.76
C LYS A 399 1.28 13.00 13.61
N GLU A 400 1.26 13.28 14.90
CA GLU A 400 0.72 12.33 15.83
C GLU A 400 -0.75 12.21 15.61
N PHE A 401 -1.17 11.00 15.36
CA PHE A 401 -2.53 10.60 15.49
C PHE A 401 -2.81 10.30 16.97
N LEU A 402 -3.50 11.20 17.58
CA LEU A 402 -4.15 10.98 18.85
C LEU A 402 -5.61 10.86 18.53
N ASN A 403 -6.36 9.94 18.95
CA ASN A 403 -7.82 9.81 18.80
C ASN A 403 -8.56 10.98 18.08
N LYS A 404 -7.91 12.11 17.91
CA LYS A 404 -8.34 13.28 17.13
C LYS A 404 -7.17 13.75 16.30
N ARG A 405 -7.24 13.58 14.99
CA ARG A 405 -6.27 14.17 14.07
C ARG A 405 -6.28 15.67 14.20
N LYS A 406 -5.13 16.24 14.50
CA LYS A 406 -4.91 17.66 14.25
C LYS A 406 -4.84 17.87 12.73
N HIS A 407 -5.38 18.99 12.23
CA HIS A 407 -5.19 19.35 10.83
C HIS A 407 -3.70 19.57 10.53
N LYS A 408 -3.27 19.16 9.34
CA LYS A 408 -1.97 19.55 8.81
C LYS A 408 -1.87 21.08 8.90
N GLY A 409 -0.74 21.60 9.36
CA GLY A 409 -0.57 23.03 9.61
C GLY A 409 -0.91 23.53 11.02
N ASP A 410 -1.54 22.73 11.88
CA ASP A 410 -1.81 23.11 13.28
C ASP A 410 -0.53 23.14 14.15
N ILE A 411 0.55 22.56 13.65
CA ILE A 411 1.87 22.60 14.27
C ILE A 411 2.74 23.52 13.44
N GLU A 412 3.27 24.56 14.07
CA GLU A 412 4.18 25.50 13.44
C GLU A 412 5.45 24.77 12.98
N GLY A 413 5.85 24.99 11.74
CA GLY A 413 7.04 24.38 11.18
C GLY A 413 7.00 24.30 9.65
N PRO A 414 8.07 23.80 9.03
CA PRO A 414 8.15 23.68 7.58
C PRO A 414 7.22 22.58 7.05
N GLY A 415 6.99 22.60 5.76
CA GLY A 415 6.29 21.55 5.02
C GLY A 415 6.90 20.18 5.21
N GLN A 416 6.15 19.15 4.97
CA GLN A 416 6.22 17.98 5.79
C GLN A 416 6.13 16.65 5.06
N SER A 417 6.07 16.69 3.75
CA SER A 417 6.20 15.51 2.93
C SER A 417 7.63 15.29 2.49
N ASN A 418 7.99 14.03 2.30
CA ASN A 418 9.28 13.61 1.80
C ASN A 418 9.07 12.79 0.53
N SER A 419 8.96 13.45 -0.61
CA SER A 419 9.05 12.74 -1.88
C SER A 419 10.47 12.27 -2.11
N ASN A 420 10.63 11.02 -2.53
CA ASN A 420 11.93 10.35 -2.58
C ASN A 420 11.97 9.24 -3.64
N LEU A 421 13.16 8.70 -3.85
CA LEU A 421 13.38 7.54 -4.71
C LEU A 421 13.84 6.34 -3.88
N TRP A 422 13.20 5.20 -4.11
CA TRP A 422 13.58 3.92 -3.53
C TRP A 422 14.15 3.01 -4.62
N PHE A 423 15.44 2.73 -4.56
CA PHE A 423 16.17 1.88 -5.48
C PHE A 423 16.19 0.45 -4.97
N THR A 424 15.67 -0.47 -5.75
CA THR A 424 15.54 -1.88 -5.34
C THR A 424 16.00 -2.82 -6.46
N SER A 425 16.14 -4.10 -6.14
CA SER A 425 16.27 -5.11 -7.18
C SER A 425 14.94 -5.28 -7.94
N PRO A 426 14.94 -5.72 -9.21
CA PRO A 426 13.72 -6.05 -9.95
C PRO A 426 12.87 -7.14 -9.28
N GLY A 427 13.48 -7.97 -8.42
CA GLY A 427 12.80 -9.03 -7.65
C GLY A 427 12.20 -8.56 -6.31
N LYS A 428 12.42 -7.32 -5.88
CA LYS A 428 11.91 -6.80 -4.59
C LYS A 428 10.39 -6.93 -4.46
N PRO A 429 9.57 -6.74 -5.51
CA PRO A 429 8.13 -6.92 -5.42
C PRO A 429 7.65 -8.32 -5.01
N ASP A 430 8.50 -9.34 -5.05
CA ASP A 430 8.17 -10.71 -4.61
C ASP A 430 8.59 -11.00 -3.15
N GLN A 431 9.17 -10.03 -2.41
CA GLN A 431 9.94 -10.28 -1.19
C GLN A 431 9.43 -9.51 0.05
N LEU A 432 8.33 -8.77 -0.04
CA LEU A 432 7.84 -7.94 1.05
C LEU A 432 6.75 -8.65 1.89
N GLY A 433 5.69 -7.94 2.26
CA GLY A 433 4.67 -8.44 3.15
C GLY A 433 3.79 -9.54 2.58
N THR A 434 3.13 -10.26 3.48
CA THR A 434 2.22 -11.36 3.14
C THR A 434 1.03 -10.86 2.30
N ILE A 435 0.65 -11.64 1.31
CA ILE A 435 -0.40 -11.31 0.34
C ILE A 435 -1.84 -11.48 0.89
N THR A 436 -2.08 -11.19 2.16
CA THR A 436 -3.45 -11.25 2.72
C THR A 436 -4.26 -10.06 2.19
N ALA A 437 -5.43 -10.36 1.63
CA ALA A 437 -6.27 -9.35 0.99
C ALA A 437 -7.75 -9.74 1.05
N SER A 438 -8.63 -8.75 0.95
CA SER A 438 -10.08 -8.97 0.96
C SER A 438 -10.82 -8.02 0.02
N GLY A 439 -12.02 -8.41 -0.39
CA GLY A 439 -12.91 -7.56 -1.17
C GLY A 439 -14.27 -8.19 -1.37
N ALA A 440 -15.27 -7.37 -1.67
CA ALA A 440 -16.63 -7.82 -1.91
C ALA A 440 -17.02 -7.61 -3.37
N VAL A 441 -17.87 -8.50 -3.87
CA VAL A 441 -18.59 -8.30 -5.14
C VAL A 441 -19.91 -7.60 -4.89
N TRP A 442 -20.58 -7.93 -3.79
CA TRP A 442 -21.77 -7.26 -3.26
C TRP A 442 -21.54 -6.91 -1.79
N LEU A 443 -21.96 -5.76 -1.37
CA LEU A 443 -21.84 -5.30 0.00
C LEU A 443 -23.10 -4.51 0.38
N ASN A 444 -24.05 -5.22 1.00
CA ASN A 444 -25.37 -4.70 1.36
C ASN A 444 -26.13 -4.12 0.15
N GLU A 445 -26.11 -4.84 -0.98
CA GLU A 445 -26.67 -4.41 -2.25
C GLU A 445 -27.91 -5.22 -2.65
N GLU A 446 -28.86 -4.54 -3.28
CA GLU A 446 -30.02 -5.18 -3.90
C GLU A 446 -29.57 -5.97 -5.15
N VAL A 447 -29.76 -7.27 -5.15
CA VAL A 447 -29.40 -8.18 -6.22
C VAL A 447 -30.64 -8.88 -6.75
N LYS A 448 -30.78 -8.93 -8.08
CA LYS A 448 -31.93 -9.59 -8.75
C LYS A 448 -31.66 -11.09 -8.91
N ALA A 449 -32.74 -11.85 -8.96
CA ALA A 449 -32.67 -13.27 -9.28
C ALA A 449 -31.96 -13.50 -10.60
N GLY A 450 -30.95 -14.39 -10.59
CA GLY A 450 -30.17 -14.74 -11.77
C GLY A 450 -29.13 -13.70 -12.20
N GLU A 451 -28.99 -12.58 -11.49
CA GLU A 451 -27.95 -11.59 -11.73
C GLU A 451 -26.59 -12.16 -11.32
N TYR A 452 -25.59 -12.01 -12.17
CA TYR A 452 -24.22 -12.37 -11.90
C TYR A 452 -23.43 -11.17 -11.36
N SER A 453 -22.58 -11.41 -10.38
CA SER A 453 -21.57 -10.43 -9.96
C SER A 453 -20.55 -10.18 -11.07
N GLU A 454 -19.82 -9.06 -10.97
CA GLU A 454 -18.58 -8.90 -11.71
C GLU A 454 -17.58 -10.02 -11.33
N PRO A 455 -16.74 -10.49 -12.29
CA PRO A 455 -15.70 -11.47 -12.01
C PRO A 455 -14.75 -10.95 -10.92
N PHE A 456 -14.50 -11.77 -9.89
CA PHE A 456 -13.56 -11.48 -8.82
C PHE A 456 -12.33 -12.38 -8.98
N LEU A 457 -11.13 -11.84 -8.78
CA LEU A 457 -9.89 -12.61 -8.92
C LEU A 457 -9.87 -13.76 -7.90
N PHE A 458 -9.66 -14.97 -8.38
CA PHE A 458 -9.69 -16.19 -7.57
C PHE A 458 -8.33 -16.88 -7.47
N ALA A 459 -7.47 -16.66 -8.44
CA ALA A 459 -6.13 -17.25 -8.53
C ALA A 459 -5.10 -16.53 -7.65
N GLY A 460 -4.10 -17.24 -7.19
CA GLY A 460 -2.90 -16.69 -6.54
C GLY A 460 -2.84 -16.80 -5.03
N TRP A 461 -3.86 -17.38 -4.38
CA TRP A 461 -3.87 -17.60 -2.93
C TRP A 461 -4.09 -19.05 -2.56
N PRO A 462 -3.31 -19.56 -1.59
CA PRO A 462 -3.56 -20.90 -1.01
C PRO A 462 -4.78 -20.90 -0.09
N GLY A 463 -4.96 -19.86 0.72
CA GLY A 463 -6.10 -19.74 1.63
C GLY A 463 -7.19 -18.85 1.03
N ARG A 464 -8.37 -19.40 0.76
CA ARG A 464 -9.50 -18.67 0.17
C ARG A 464 -10.78 -18.96 0.91
N SER A 465 -11.52 -17.91 1.25
CA SER A 465 -12.82 -18.03 1.90
C SER A 465 -13.80 -16.98 1.39
N VAL A 466 -15.07 -17.22 1.64
CA VAL A 466 -16.17 -16.31 1.33
C VAL A 466 -17.11 -16.21 2.53
N TRP A 467 -17.52 -14.99 2.80
CA TRP A 467 -18.59 -14.64 3.71
C TRP A 467 -19.81 -14.20 2.91
N ILE A 468 -20.96 -14.76 3.23
CA ILE A 468 -22.24 -14.45 2.61
C ILE A 468 -23.20 -14.00 3.70
N HIS A 469 -23.89 -12.88 3.50
CA HIS A 469 -25.00 -12.45 4.31
C HIS A 469 -26.22 -12.20 3.41
N HIS A 470 -27.36 -12.73 3.78
CA HIS A 470 -28.59 -12.70 3.00
C HIS A 470 -29.73 -12.12 3.82
N GLN A 471 -30.29 -10.98 3.40
CA GLN A 471 -31.37 -10.28 4.09
C GLN A 471 -32.76 -10.49 3.43
N GLY A 472 -32.91 -11.52 2.59
CA GLY A 472 -34.20 -11.86 2.01
C GLY A 472 -35.14 -12.54 3.01
N GLU A 473 -36.41 -12.68 2.63
CA GLU A 473 -37.46 -13.30 3.47
C GLU A 473 -37.53 -14.83 3.34
N GLN A 474 -36.88 -15.39 2.35
CA GLN A 474 -36.83 -16.83 2.06
C GLN A 474 -35.38 -17.27 1.88
N PRO A 475 -35.07 -18.55 2.13
CA PRO A 475 -33.75 -19.09 1.81
C PRO A 475 -33.36 -18.85 0.36
N ALA A 476 -32.10 -18.54 0.13
CA ALA A 476 -31.57 -18.29 -1.20
C ALA A 476 -30.35 -19.16 -1.54
N ASP A 477 -30.30 -19.62 -2.77
CA ASP A 477 -29.17 -20.38 -3.30
C ASP A 477 -28.18 -19.44 -3.99
N PHE A 478 -26.97 -19.38 -3.46
CA PHE A 478 -25.85 -18.67 -4.07
C PHE A 478 -25.01 -19.65 -4.89
N THR A 479 -25.00 -19.46 -6.20
CA THR A 479 -24.24 -20.30 -7.13
C THR A 479 -22.94 -19.63 -7.52
N PHE A 480 -21.83 -20.31 -7.23
CA PHE A 480 -20.49 -19.91 -7.62
C PHE A 480 -20.09 -20.58 -8.92
N GLU A 481 -19.56 -19.79 -9.84
CA GLU A 481 -18.99 -20.25 -11.11
C GLU A 481 -17.55 -19.74 -11.24
N VAL A 482 -16.69 -20.56 -11.84
CA VAL A 482 -15.29 -20.21 -12.10
C VAL A 482 -15.00 -20.21 -13.59
N ASP A 483 -14.22 -19.22 -14.04
CA ASP A 483 -13.51 -19.24 -15.30
C ASP A 483 -12.08 -19.74 -15.06
N LYS A 484 -11.78 -20.97 -15.51
CA LYS A 484 -10.51 -21.64 -15.23
C LYS A 484 -9.32 -21.10 -16.02
N THR A 485 -9.58 -20.46 -17.13
CA THR A 485 -8.55 -20.11 -18.12
C THR A 485 -8.60 -18.64 -18.55
N GLY A 486 -9.47 -17.84 -17.94
CA GLY A 486 -9.63 -16.43 -18.27
C GLY A 486 -10.19 -16.15 -19.67
N ASN A 487 -11.02 -17.05 -20.17
CA ASN A 487 -11.59 -16.95 -21.53
C ASN A 487 -13.13 -16.89 -21.54
N ARG A 488 -13.73 -16.54 -20.40
CA ARG A 488 -15.18 -16.43 -20.17
C ARG A 488 -15.94 -17.76 -20.24
N ASN A 489 -15.26 -18.90 -20.23
CA ASN A 489 -15.90 -20.20 -20.15
C ASN A 489 -16.21 -20.54 -18.68
N TRP A 490 -17.36 -20.08 -18.21
CA TRP A 490 -17.82 -20.25 -16.85
C TRP A 490 -18.29 -21.67 -16.58
N THR A 491 -17.80 -22.28 -15.52
CA THR A 491 -18.22 -23.59 -15.05
C THR A 491 -18.70 -23.50 -13.62
N LYS A 492 -19.83 -24.14 -13.33
CA LYS A 492 -20.35 -24.18 -11.97
C LYS A 492 -19.35 -24.87 -11.03
N LEU A 493 -18.99 -24.17 -9.96
CA LEU A 493 -18.16 -24.70 -8.90
C LEU A 493 -19.03 -25.38 -7.84
N ARG A 494 -19.95 -24.64 -7.24
CA ARG A 494 -20.90 -25.13 -6.23
C ARG A 494 -22.08 -24.17 -6.06
N THR A 495 -23.11 -24.65 -5.36
CA THR A 495 -24.20 -23.84 -4.84
C THR A 495 -24.27 -24.02 -3.32
N VAL A 496 -24.46 -22.94 -2.61
CA VAL A 496 -24.69 -22.93 -1.16
C VAL A 496 -26.00 -22.24 -0.85
N GLN A 497 -26.80 -22.80 0.05
CA GLN A 497 -28.04 -22.20 0.53
C GLN A 497 -27.75 -21.38 1.78
N VAL A 498 -28.33 -20.20 1.84
CA VAL A 498 -28.29 -19.31 3.03
C VAL A 498 -29.74 -19.05 3.45
N GLU A 499 -30.03 -19.30 4.72
CA GLU A 499 -31.35 -19.07 5.28
C GLU A 499 -31.68 -17.57 5.35
N ALA A 500 -32.98 -17.26 5.42
CA ALA A 500 -33.48 -15.89 5.49
C ALA A 500 -32.91 -15.13 6.69
N GLY A 501 -32.26 -14.00 6.46
CA GLY A 501 -31.63 -13.17 7.52
C GLY A 501 -30.33 -13.75 8.09
N GLU A 502 -29.80 -14.85 7.55
CA GLU A 502 -28.66 -15.54 8.09
C GLU A 502 -27.36 -15.24 7.31
N SER A 503 -26.26 -15.74 7.85
CA SER A 503 -24.93 -15.62 7.28
C SER A 503 -24.27 -16.98 7.13
N LEU A 504 -23.36 -17.09 6.17
CA LEU A 504 -22.59 -18.31 5.94
C LEU A 504 -21.11 -17.96 5.71
N PHE A 505 -20.23 -18.64 6.43
CA PHE A 505 -18.79 -18.70 6.16
C PHE A 505 -18.46 -20.00 5.43
N ASN A 506 -17.68 -19.90 4.36
CA ASN A 506 -17.27 -21.07 3.61
C ASN A 506 -15.84 -20.94 3.07
N GLY A 507 -15.02 -21.97 3.28
CA GLY A 507 -13.69 -22.08 2.69
C GLY A 507 -13.74 -22.69 1.29
N PHE A 508 -12.71 -22.41 0.49
CA PHE A 508 -12.47 -23.10 -0.78
C PHE A 508 -11.29 -24.06 -0.63
N ASN A 509 -11.46 -25.26 -1.17
CA ASN A 509 -10.41 -26.27 -1.16
C ASN A 509 -9.32 -25.94 -2.19
N GLU A 510 -8.15 -26.56 -2.06
CA GLU A 510 -7.02 -26.34 -2.97
C GLU A 510 -7.32 -26.77 -4.42
N ASP A 511 -8.15 -27.80 -4.61
CA ASP A 511 -8.56 -28.32 -5.92
C ASP A 511 -9.65 -27.48 -6.60
N GLU A 512 -10.32 -26.59 -5.87
CA GLU A 512 -11.28 -25.63 -6.41
C GLU A 512 -10.53 -24.45 -7.06
N THR A 513 -10.09 -24.61 -8.30
CA THR A 513 -9.23 -23.67 -9.02
C THR A 513 -9.97 -22.88 -10.10
N GLY A 514 -9.49 -21.67 -10.37
CA GLY A 514 -9.94 -20.80 -11.45
C GLY A 514 -9.13 -19.50 -11.45
N GLU A 515 -9.11 -18.81 -12.59
CA GLU A 515 -8.58 -17.45 -12.68
C GLU A 515 -9.54 -16.46 -11.99
N TRP A 516 -10.82 -16.62 -12.33
CA TRP A 516 -11.90 -15.75 -11.86
C TRP A 516 -13.04 -16.56 -11.26
N ILE A 517 -13.73 -15.95 -10.30
CA ILE A 517 -14.96 -16.46 -9.69
C ILE A 517 -16.06 -15.40 -9.82
N ARG A 518 -17.30 -15.83 -10.05
CA ARG A 518 -18.50 -15.00 -9.98
C ARG A 518 -19.58 -15.71 -9.19
N VAL A 519 -20.54 -14.96 -8.72
CA VAL A 519 -21.67 -15.49 -7.96
C VAL A 519 -22.99 -15.00 -8.54
N SER A 520 -24.02 -15.83 -8.48
CA SER A 520 -25.40 -15.45 -8.74
C SER A 520 -26.30 -15.97 -7.64
N VAL A 521 -27.46 -15.32 -7.45
CA VAL A 521 -28.48 -15.72 -6.48
C VAL A 521 -29.78 -16.09 -7.21
N ASN A 522 -30.47 -17.13 -6.74
CA ASN A 522 -31.70 -17.62 -7.38
C ASN A 522 -32.98 -16.81 -7.06
N SER A 523 -32.92 -15.92 -6.08
CA SER A 523 -34.03 -15.07 -5.64
C SER A 523 -33.55 -13.64 -5.36
N PRO A 524 -34.40 -12.61 -5.49
CA PRO A 524 -34.00 -11.25 -5.12
C PRO A 524 -33.59 -11.16 -3.65
N SER A 525 -32.52 -10.43 -3.36
CA SER A 525 -31.97 -10.28 -2.01
C SER A 525 -31.24 -8.96 -1.86
N VAL A 526 -31.16 -8.47 -0.62
CA VAL A 526 -30.07 -7.56 -0.23
C VAL A 526 -28.94 -8.44 0.28
N ALA A 527 -27.84 -8.47 -0.45
CA ALA A 527 -26.77 -9.43 -0.23
C ALA A 527 -25.40 -8.77 0.04
N THR A 528 -24.63 -9.42 0.89
CA THR A 528 -23.20 -9.21 1.01
C THR A 528 -22.48 -10.50 0.62
N VAL A 529 -21.52 -10.42 -0.32
CA VAL A 529 -20.62 -11.53 -0.66
C VAL A 529 -19.20 -10.98 -0.68
N SER A 530 -18.43 -11.31 0.35
CA SER A 530 -17.05 -10.87 0.57
C SER A 530 -16.09 -12.04 0.49
N PHE A 531 -15.09 -11.93 -0.37
CA PHE A 531 -13.98 -12.87 -0.48
C PHE A 531 -12.82 -12.40 0.39
N ASN A 532 -12.25 -13.34 1.15
CA ASN A 532 -11.15 -13.06 2.07
C ASN A 532 -10.06 -14.11 1.87
N TYR A 533 -8.87 -13.65 1.50
CA TYR A 533 -7.77 -14.49 1.05
C TYR A 533 -6.53 -14.30 1.90
N SER A 534 -5.79 -15.38 2.13
CA SER A 534 -4.51 -15.37 2.83
C SER A 534 -3.42 -16.07 2.02
N GLY A 535 -2.25 -15.45 1.98
CA GLY A 535 -1.01 -16.10 1.55
C GLY A 535 -0.42 -16.96 2.66
N ALA A 536 0.55 -17.79 2.32
CA ALA A 536 1.37 -18.45 3.32
C ALA A 536 2.20 -17.40 4.07
N GLU A 537 2.21 -17.47 5.40
CA GLU A 537 3.09 -16.63 6.22
C GLU A 537 4.47 -17.26 6.29
N ASN A 538 5.43 -16.68 5.60
CA ASN A 538 6.80 -17.17 5.51
C ASN A 538 7.78 -16.42 6.42
N ARG A 539 7.33 -15.34 7.06
CA ARG A 539 8.15 -14.55 7.97
C ARG A 539 8.36 -15.29 9.29
N THR A 540 9.52 -15.09 9.89
CA THR A 540 9.82 -15.62 11.23
C THR A 540 9.31 -14.66 12.32
N ALA A 541 9.21 -15.16 13.54
CA ALA A 541 8.93 -14.32 14.71
C ALA A 541 10.16 -13.50 15.15
N SER A 542 11.35 -13.82 14.63
CA SER A 542 12.60 -13.12 14.93
C SER A 542 12.87 -12.03 13.92
N PRO A 543 13.33 -10.85 14.34
CA PRO A 543 13.72 -9.78 13.43
C PRO A 543 14.95 -10.16 12.60
N SER A 544 15.10 -9.54 11.44
CA SER A 544 16.33 -9.62 10.64
C SER A 544 17.46 -8.81 11.27
N ALA A 545 18.69 -9.03 10.81
CA ALA A 545 19.87 -8.31 11.28
C ALA A 545 19.82 -6.78 11.03
N ALA A 546 18.93 -6.32 10.14
CA ALA A 546 18.71 -4.89 9.92
C ALA A 546 18.25 -4.13 11.19
N PHE A 547 17.66 -4.86 12.15
CA PHE A 547 17.19 -4.29 13.42
C PHE A 547 18.15 -4.50 14.60
N ASP A 548 19.34 -5.07 14.34
CA ASP A 548 20.37 -5.19 15.36
C ASP A 548 20.76 -3.81 15.89
N GLY A 549 20.82 -3.68 17.20
CA GLY A 549 21.14 -2.42 17.88
C GLY A 549 19.92 -1.64 18.40
N LEU A 550 18.68 -2.08 18.12
CA LEU A 550 17.51 -1.61 18.86
C LEU A 550 17.53 -2.19 20.29
N ALA A 551 17.20 -1.38 21.30
CA ALA A 551 17.09 -1.83 22.69
C ALA A 551 15.91 -2.79 22.84
N GLN A 552 16.08 -3.86 23.63
CA GLN A 552 14.97 -4.76 23.96
C GLN A 552 13.99 -4.10 24.94
N VAL A 553 12.73 -4.48 24.88
CA VAL A 553 11.67 -3.91 25.72
C VAL A 553 11.97 -4.02 27.22
N ASN A 554 12.68 -5.07 27.62
CA ASN A 554 13.07 -5.33 29.03
C ASN A 554 14.42 -4.69 29.43
N ASP A 555 15.11 -4.03 28.50
CA ASP A 555 16.39 -3.41 28.80
C ASP A 555 16.22 -2.25 29.76
N GLN A 556 17.13 -2.20 30.73
CA GLN A 556 17.15 -1.14 31.75
C GLN A 556 17.71 0.17 31.19
N LYS A 557 18.38 0.12 30.05
CA LYS A 557 19.03 1.27 29.41
C LYS A 557 18.63 1.34 27.92
N ALA A 558 18.38 2.56 27.45
CA ALA A 558 18.18 2.83 26.02
C ALA A 558 18.51 4.29 25.73
N LEU A 559 18.97 4.55 24.49
CA LEU A 559 19.06 5.90 23.93
C LEU A 559 17.77 6.22 23.22
N GLY A 560 16.99 7.15 23.77
CA GLY A 560 15.74 7.62 23.17
C GLY A 560 15.88 9.01 22.60
N GLY A 561 14.80 9.57 22.13
CA GLY A 561 14.69 10.96 21.69
C GLY A 561 13.41 11.18 20.89
N LEU A 562 12.85 12.38 20.98
CA LEU A 562 11.76 12.82 20.15
C LEU A 562 12.29 13.23 18.77
N LEU A 563 11.57 12.90 17.72
CA LEU A 563 11.95 13.12 16.32
C LEU A 563 11.05 14.15 15.64
N TYR A 564 11.65 15.10 14.92
CA TYR A 564 10.92 16.07 14.11
C TYR A 564 11.71 16.60 12.92
N GLY A 565 11.10 16.65 11.73
CA GLY A 565 11.68 17.23 10.52
C GLY A 565 11.73 18.77 10.60
N LEU A 566 12.90 19.33 10.31
CA LEU A 566 13.20 20.76 10.46
C LEU A 566 13.67 21.40 9.16
N GLY A 567 13.42 22.70 9.05
CA GLY A 567 13.85 23.51 7.93
C GLY A 567 13.04 23.26 6.67
N ASN A 568 13.19 24.13 5.68
CA ASN A 568 12.54 24.00 4.39
C ASN A 568 12.82 22.63 3.79
N ASN A 569 11.79 21.95 3.30
CA ASN A 569 11.86 20.60 2.77
C ASN A 569 12.35 19.54 3.78
N GLN A 570 12.20 19.78 5.08
CA GLN A 570 12.68 18.85 6.12
C GLN A 570 14.13 18.40 5.86
N ARG A 571 14.99 19.35 5.63
CA ARG A 571 16.39 19.07 5.27
C ARG A 571 17.20 18.47 6.39
N LYS A 572 16.71 18.56 7.63
CA LYS A 572 17.30 17.99 8.83
C LYS A 572 16.24 17.32 9.67
N LEU A 573 16.63 16.28 10.38
CA LEU A 573 15.81 15.68 11.41
C LEU A 573 16.35 16.08 12.78
N GLY A 574 15.55 16.78 13.56
CA GLY A 574 15.84 17.10 14.96
C GLY A 574 15.63 15.89 15.85
N VAL A 575 16.52 15.70 16.79
CA VAL A 575 16.48 14.67 17.84
C VAL A 575 16.63 15.33 19.19
N SER A 576 15.53 15.43 19.95
CA SER A 576 15.59 15.82 21.37
C SER A 576 15.93 14.59 22.20
N ALA A 577 17.24 14.35 22.39
CA ALA A 577 17.77 13.09 22.85
C ALA A 577 17.67 12.91 24.37
N VAL A 578 17.34 11.70 24.80
CA VAL A 578 17.23 11.28 26.19
C VAL A 578 17.91 9.94 26.42
N HIS A 579 18.40 9.73 27.65
CA HIS A 579 18.83 8.42 28.14
C HIS A 579 17.79 7.86 29.12
N PHE A 580 17.44 6.63 28.91
CA PHE A 580 16.72 5.83 29.91
C PHE A 580 17.73 4.97 30.68
N ASP A 581 17.69 5.03 31.99
CA ASP A 581 18.50 4.15 32.87
C ASP A 581 17.70 3.80 34.13
N LYS A 582 17.31 2.52 34.26
CA LYS A 582 16.61 1.97 35.45
C LYS A 582 15.38 2.79 35.84
N GLY A 583 14.51 3.10 34.87
CA GLY A 583 13.28 3.86 35.08
C GLY A 583 13.47 5.37 35.21
N LYS A 584 14.71 5.88 35.12
CA LYS A 584 14.98 7.32 35.08
C LYS A 584 15.20 7.78 33.64
N THR A 585 14.65 8.95 33.29
CA THR A 585 14.91 9.64 32.04
C THR A 585 15.81 10.83 32.28
N SER A 586 16.87 11.00 31.49
CA SER A 586 17.79 12.15 31.57
C SER A 586 17.99 12.73 30.17
N GLU A 587 17.88 14.05 30.05
CA GLU A 587 18.14 14.75 28.79
C GLU A 587 19.64 14.76 28.48
N THR A 588 19.99 14.54 27.20
CA THR A 588 21.38 14.57 26.71
C THR A 588 21.63 15.73 25.78
N GLY A 589 20.59 16.36 25.27
CA GLY A 589 20.62 17.55 24.45
C GLY A 589 19.92 17.39 23.11
N TYR A 590 20.12 18.35 22.26
CA TYR A 590 19.53 18.46 20.93
C TYR A 590 20.56 18.10 19.86
N TYR A 591 20.14 17.28 18.89
CA TYR A 591 20.96 16.82 17.77
C TYR A 591 20.20 16.99 16.46
N GLU A 592 20.94 17.09 15.36
CA GLU A 592 20.38 17.12 14.00
C GLU A 592 21.01 16.04 13.14
N LEU A 593 20.17 15.28 12.43
CA LEU A 593 20.57 14.35 11.37
C LEU A 593 20.43 15.05 10.01
N ASP A 594 21.52 15.04 9.23
CA ASP A 594 21.57 15.65 7.90
C ASP A 594 21.41 14.60 6.77
N GLU A 595 21.39 15.07 5.51
CA GLU A 595 21.29 14.21 4.31
C GLU A 595 22.52 13.33 4.07
N LYS A 596 23.62 13.56 4.78
CA LYS A 596 24.84 12.74 4.75
C LYS A 596 24.84 11.70 5.86
N LEU A 597 23.76 11.65 6.63
CA LEU A 597 23.59 10.78 7.79
C LEU A 597 24.62 11.07 8.91
N ASN A 598 24.94 12.37 9.11
CA ASN A 598 25.70 12.81 10.27
C ASN A 598 24.73 13.26 11.37
N LEU A 599 24.82 12.65 12.56
CA LEU A 599 24.05 13.03 13.75
C LEU A 599 24.91 13.93 14.64
N VAL A 600 24.65 15.25 14.60
CA VAL A 600 25.53 16.26 15.19
C VAL A 600 24.82 16.99 16.31
N LYS A 601 25.45 17.08 17.50
CA LYS A 601 24.96 17.88 18.62
C LYS A 601 24.89 19.36 18.26
N LYS A 602 23.80 20.01 18.61
CA LYS A 602 23.56 21.43 18.39
C LYS A 602 23.28 22.14 19.71
N ASN A 603 23.74 23.39 19.79
CA ASN A 603 23.40 24.28 20.91
C ASN A 603 22.22 25.16 20.54
N ASP A 604 21.04 24.53 20.41
CA ASP A 604 19.78 25.19 20.05
C ASP A 604 18.68 24.75 21.03
N GLN A 605 18.64 25.47 22.16
CA GLN A 605 17.68 25.19 23.21
C GLN A 605 16.25 25.52 22.77
N GLN A 606 16.08 26.56 21.94
CA GLN A 606 14.75 26.96 21.47
C GLN A 606 14.08 25.87 20.65
N THR A 607 14.79 25.28 19.69
CA THR A 607 14.29 24.15 18.91
C THR A 607 14.03 22.92 19.77
N ASN A 608 14.94 22.64 20.73
CA ASN A 608 14.77 21.52 21.66
C ASN A 608 13.48 21.68 22.51
N ASP A 609 13.23 22.86 23.04
CA ASP A 609 12.04 23.13 23.84
C ASP A 609 10.77 23.10 23.00
N PHE A 610 10.80 23.63 21.78
CA PHE A 610 9.70 23.51 20.82
C PHE A 610 9.34 22.06 20.54
N MET A 611 10.35 21.19 20.33
CA MET A 611 10.10 19.77 20.09
C MET A 611 9.46 19.08 21.30
N LYS A 612 9.96 19.37 22.51
CA LYS A 612 9.38 18.81 23.74
C LYS A 612 7.95 19.25 24.00
N GLU A 613 7.63 20.50 23.65
CA GLU A 613 6.28 21.05 23.80
C GLU A 613 5.29 20.50 22.77
N ASN A 614 5.71 20.37 21.50
CA ASN A 614 4.80 20.07 20.40
C ASN A 614 4.80 18.60 19.99
N PHE A 615 5.84 17.83 20.32
CA PHE A 615 6.00 16.42 19.94
C PHE A 615 6.19 15.46 21.12
N ALA A 616 5.90 15.91 22.35
CA ALA A 616 5.82 15.01 23.49
C ALA A 616 4.94 13.80 23.18
N ILE A 617 5.34 12.64 23.70
CA ILE A 617 4.49 11.46 23.64
C ILE A 617 3.32 11.67 24.61
N PRO A 618 2.07 11.61 24.13
CA PRO A 618 0.94 11.89 24.99
C PRO A 618 0.61 10.71 25.89
N GLU A 619 0.03 11.02 27.03
CA GLU A 619 -0.46 10.05 28.01
C GLU A 619 -1.91 9.66 27.71
N ASN A 620 -2.33 8.46 28.12
CA ASN A 620 -3.73 8.00 28.13
C ASN A 620 -4.41 7.98 26.77
N VAL A 621 -3.66 7.75 25.68
CA VAL A 621 -4.21 7.61 24.31
C VAL A 621 -4.90 6.28 24.14
N ILE A 622 -4.35 5.22 24.72
CA ILE A 622 -4.86 3.86 24.71
C ILE A 622 -4.91 3.33 26.13
N GLU A 623 -5.82 2.40 26.39
CA GLU A 623 -5.93 1.71 27.67
C GLU A 623 -5.44 0.27 27.52
N ILE A 624 -4.48 -0.14 28.36
CA ILE A 624 -3.97 -1.51 28.37
C ILE A 624 -4.45 -2.17 29.65
N ASP A 625 -5.45 -3.04 29.52
CA ASP A 625 -5.93 -3.85 30.64
C ASP A 625 -5.29 -5.26 30.64
N GLU A 626 -5.78 -6.17 31.47
CA GLU A 626 -5.27 -7.55 31.53
C GLU A 626 -5.74 -8.43 30.38
N SER A 627 -6.71 -7.97 29.60
CA SER A 627 -7.32 -8.72 28.52
C SER A 627 -6.82 -8.28 27.14
N SER A 628 -6.61 -6.98 26.94
CA SER A 628 -6.29 -6.44 25.62
C SER A 628 -5.89 -4.96 25.69
N VAL A 629 -5.56 -4.39 24.54
CA VAL A 629 -5.45 -2.95 24.34
C VAL A 629 -6.81 -2.42 23.88
N LEU A 630 -7.39 -1.49 24.63
CA LEU A 630 -8.62 -0.80 24.24
C LEU A 630 -8.30 0.55 23.60
N ILE A 631 -8.91 0.79 22.46
CA ILE A 631 -8.87 2.05 21.73
C ILE A 631 -10.29 2.57 21.56
N ILE A 632 -10.47 3.87 21.82
CA ILE A 632 -11.73 4.57 21.54
C ILE A 632 -11.39 5.57 20.44
N ASP A 633 -11.95 5.37 19.25
CA ASP A 633 -11.68 6.22 18.10
C ASP A 633 -12.49 7.54 18.14
N ASP A 634 -12.25 8.41 17.16
CA ASP A 634 -12.90 9.73 17.10
C ASP A 634 -14.41 9.66 16.90
N LYS A 635 -14.93 8.54 16.38
CA LYS A 635 -16.36 8.24 16.25
C LYS A 635 -16.94 7.55 17.51
N GLN A 636 -16.15 7.50 18.60
CA GLN A 636 -16.48 6.83 19.87
C GLN A 636 -16.74 5.32 19.73
N ARG A 637 -16.22 4.70 18.64
CA ARG A 637 -16.25 3.25 18.48
C ARG A 637 -15.12 2.63 19.31
N ARG A 638 -15.39 1.46 19.84
CA ARG A 638 -14.45 0.73 20.71
C ARG A 638 -13.82 -0.42 19.93
N TRP A 639 -12.52 -0.53 20.04
CA TRP A 639 -11.72 -1.55 19.35
C TRP A 639 -10.73 -2.17 20.31
N ARG A 640 -10.51 -3.49 20.20
CA ARG A 640 -9.54 -4.18 21.04
C ARG A 640 -8.47 -4.86 20.20
N LEU A 641 -7.21 -4.68 20.61
CA LEU A 641 -6.03 -5.25 19.96
C LEU A 641 -5.31 -6.21 20.90
N PRO A 642 -4.51 -7.15 20.33
CA PRO A 642 -3.73 -8.10 21.12
C PRO A 642 -2.68 -7.45 22.02
N LEU A 643 -2.37 -8.14 23.10
CA LEU A 643 -1.25 -7.84 24.00
C LEU A 643 0.02 -8.51 23.49
N GLY A 644 1.16 -7.84 23.70
CA GLY A 644 2.50 -8.40 23.57
C GLY A 644 3.16 -8.62 24.95
N ASN A 645 4.46 -8.29 25.05
CA ASN A 645 5.20 -8.37 26.31
C ASN A 645 4.59 -7.42 27.36
N SER A 646 4.41 -7.91 28.58
CA SER A 646 3.77 -7.16 29.67
C SER A 646 4.47 -5.85 30.04
N THR A 647 5.76 -5.71 29.76
CA THR A 647 6.53 -4.48 29.99
C THR A 647 6.04 -3.31 29.17
N TYR A 648 5.41 -3.55 28.01
CA TYR A 648 4.86 -2.48 27.19
C TYR A 648 3.81 -1.65 27.90
N LYS A 649 3.02 -2.25 28.82
CA LYS A 649 2.03 -1.51 29.60
C LYS A 649 2.70 -0.39 30.40
N GLN A 650 3.74 -0.70 31.18
CA GLN A 650 4.45 0.29 32.00
C GLN A 650 5.11 1.39 31.16
N LEU A 651 5.69 1.02 30.00
CA LEU A 651 6.34 1.98 29.12
C LEU A 651 5.33 2.92 28.45
N THR A 652 4.16 2.39 28.07
CA THR A 652 3.06 3.19 27.52
C THR A 652 2.47 4.15 28.56
N GLU A 653 2.19 3.68 29.76
CA GLU A 653 1.71 4.51 30.89
C GLU A 653 2.70 5.60 31.29
N ALA A 654 4.00 5.37 31.10
CA ALA A 654 5.07 6.34 31.34
C ALA A 654 5.36 7.26 30.13
N ALA A 655 4.53 7.26 29.09
CA ALA A 655 4.70 8.02 27.84
C ALA A 655 6.10 7.84 27.21
N GLN A 656 6.62 6.61 27.22
CA GLN A 656 7.95 6.29 26.68
C GLN A 656 7.90 5.57 25.33
N LEU A 657 6.73 5.43 24.73
CA LEU A 657 6.55 4.78 23.43
C LEU A 657 5.58 5.60 22.60
N ARG A 658 5.99 5.98 21.41
CA ARG A 658 5.12 6.63 20.43
C ARG A 658 3.99 5.68 20.02
N ILE A 659 2.76 6.15 20.09
CA ILE A 659 1.58 5.35 19.76
C ILE A 659 1.24 5.44 18.28
N CYS A 660 1.21 6.63 17.70
CA CYS A 660 0.83 6.77 16.31
C CYS A 660 1.49 7.99 15.66
N ARG A 661 1.85 7.83 14.40
CA ARG A 661 2.37 8.93 13.58
C ARG A 661 2.13 8.65 12.10
N GLU A 662 1.75 9.67 11.35
CA GLU A 662 1.77 9.60 9.90
C GLU A 662 3.23 9.52 9.42
N VAL A 663 3.58 8.47 8.70
CA VAL A 663 4.93 8.23 8.16
C VAL A 663 4.91 8.03 6.64
N ALA A 664 3.74 7.81 6.08
CA ALA A 664 3.46 7.86 4.65
C ALA A 664 2.17 8.64 4.48
N THR A 665 2.03 9.40 3.41
CA THR A 665 0.88 10.28 3.21
C THR A 665 -0.43 9.50 3.30
N GLU A 666 -1.33 9.95 4.19
CA GLU A 666 -2.64 9.35 4.48
C GLU A 666 -2.59 7.91 5.04
N ARG A 667 -1.42 7.45 5.46
CA ARG A 667 -1.20 6.15 6.08
C ARG A 667 -0.43 6.35 7.38
N ASP A 668 -1.09 6.07 8.50
CA ASP A 668 -0.47 6.17 9.80
C ASP A 668 0.22 4.86 10.19
N LEU A 669 1.34 4.96 10.86
CA LEU A 669 1.97 3.86 11.55
C LEU A 669 1.55 3.92 13.02
N PHE A 670 0.75 2.96 13.43
CA PHE A 670 0.27 2.82 14.82
C PHE A 670 1.07 1.73 15.52
N HIS A 671 1.52 1.99 16.74
CA HIS A 671 2.31 1.06 17.54
C HIS A 671 1.64 0.81 18.88
N SER A 672 1.40 -0.45 19.20
CA SER A 672 0.83 -0.86 20.48
C SER A 672 1.33 -2.23 20.90
N CYS A 673 1.77 -2.34 22.16
CA CYS A 673 2.21 -3.59 22.78
C CYS A 673 3.24 -4.39 21.95
N GLY A 674 4.13 -3.69 21.23
CA GLY A 674 5.17 -4.32 20.41
C GLY A 674 4.67 -4.77 19.05
N THR A 675 3.54 -4.29 18.57
CA THR A 675 3.07 -4.53 17.21
C THR A 675 2.91 -3.21 16.48
N PHE A 676 3.47 -3.12 15.29
CA PHE A 676 3.18 -2.07 14.33
C PHE A 676 1.98 -2.43 13.48
N TYR A 677 1.12 -1.47 13.29
CA TYR A 677 -0.08 -1.56 12.47
C TYR A 677 -0.08 -0.47 11.40
N GLU A 678 -0.55 -0.80 10.21
CA GLU A 678 -1.01 0.19 9.25
C GLU A 678 -2.40 0.65 9.64
N LEU A 679 -2.57 1.95 9.87
CA LEU A 679 -3.83 2.58 10.20
C LEU A 679 -4.25 3.49 9.05
N PRO A 680 -5.33 3.16 8.32
CA PRO A 680 -5.90 4.02 7.29
C PRO A 680 -6.37 5.36 7.85
N ALA A 681 -6.45 6.37 6.98
CA ALA A 681 -7.00 7.67 7.33
C ALA A 681 -8.46 7.56 7.79
N GLU A 682 -8.92 8.54 8.57
CA GLU A 682 -10.28 8.53 9.13
C GLU A 682 -11.38 8.50 8.04
N ASN A 683 -11.17 9.22 6.93
CA ASN A 683 -12.07 9.24 5.78
C ASN A 683 -12.09 7.91 4.99
N ALA A 684 -11.18 6.99 5.29
CA ALA A 684 -11.16 5.60 4.82
C ALA A 684 -11.58 4.60 5.90
N ASP A 685 -12.27 5.06 6.95
CA ASP A 685 -12.83 4.34 8.10
C ASP A 685 -11.82 3.95 9.21
N GLY A 686 -10.58 4.40 9.13
CA GLY A 686 -9.63 4.37 10.24
C GLY A 686 -9.45 3.00 10.90
N PHE A 687 -9.69 2.92 12.22
CA PHE A 687 -9.49 1.72 13.02
C PHE A 687 -10.32 0.51 12.56
N ALA A 688 -11.48 0.69 11.96
CA ALA A 688 -12.25 -0.42 11.42
C ALA A 688 -11.46 -1.26 10.39
N LYS A 689 -10.46 -0.66 9.74
CA LYS A 689 -9.65 -1.27 8.69
C LYS A 689 -8.16 -1.38 9.02
N ILE A 690 -7.80 -1.23 10.30
CA ILE A 690 -6.42 -1.42 10.79
C ILE A 690 -5.91 -2.83 10.45
N ARG A 691 -4.62 -2.95 10.11
CA ARG A 691 -3.98 -4.26 9.94
C ARG A 691 -2.62 -4.32 10.64
N PRO A 692 -2.27 -5.46 11.29
CA PRO A 692 -0.93 -5.66 11.84
C PRO A 692 0.09 -5.83 10.70
N VAL A 693 1.25 -5.23 10.88
CA VAL A 693 2.39 -5.31 9.96
C VAL A 693 3.44 -6.27 10.52
N ALA A 694 3.91 -6.01 11.72
CA ALA A 694 4.95 -6.79 12.38
C ALA A 694 4.85 -6.70 13.89
N SER A 695 5.21 -7.79 14.59
CA SER A 695 5.34 -7.84 16.04
C SER A 695 6.80 -8.02 16.46
N HIS A 696 7.18 -7.38 17.57
CA HIS A 696 8.56 -7.35 18.06
C HIS A 696 8.64 -7.20 19.59
N ASN A 697 9.86 -7.25 20.14
CA ASN A 697 10.13 -7.01 21.56
C ASN A 697 11.13 -5.87 21.78
N PHE A 698 11.15 -4.87 20.90
CA PHE A 698 12.02 -3.71 21.03
C PHE A 698 11.34 -2.55 21.77
N ARG A 699 12.16 -1.72 22.42
CA ARG A 699 11.75 -0.48 23.09
C ARG A 699 11.90 0.70 22.13
N ILE A 700 10.99 0.81 21.15
CA ILE A 700 10.99 1.92 20.21
C ILE A 700 10.34 3.13 20.88
N HIS A 701 11.16 4.18 21.15
CA HIS A 701 10.68 5.36 21.85
C HIS A 701 9.89 6.31 20.95
N ASP A 702 10.48 6.67 19.82
CA ASP A 702 9.83 7.51 18.79
C ASP A 702 10.21 7.05 17.39
N TYR A 703 9.41 7.37 16.39
CA TYR A 703 9.68 7.10 15.00
C TYR A 703 9.12 8.20 14.10
N ALA A 704 9.79 8.48 12.99
CA ALA A 704 9.39 9.49 12.01
C ALA A 704 9.91 9.13 10.63
N SER A 705 9.33 9.71 9.59
CA SER A 705 9.90 9.69 8.26
C SER A 705 10.90 10.83 8.06
N TYR A 706 11.99 10.57 7.36
CA TYR A 706 12.97 11.57 6.98
C TYR A 706 13.65 11.20 5.68
N ARG A 707 13.50 12.01 4.64
CA ARG A 707 14.11 11.85 3.32
C ARG A 707 13.90 10.45 2.71
N GLY A 708 12.71 9.91 2.89
CA GLY A 708 12.34 8.58 2.41
C GLY A 708 12.64 7.44 3.38
N MET A 709 13.39 7.69 4.43
CA MET A 709 13.71 6.70 5.46
C MET A 709 12.69 6.75 6.61
N LEU A 710 12.36 5.60 7.16
CA LEU A 710 11.85 5.47 8.52
C LEU A 710 13.04 5.61 9.47
N VAL A 711 12.92 6.49 10.46
CA VAL A 711 13.91 6.71 11.51
C VAL A 711 13.29 6.38 12.85
N MET A 712 13.99 5.61 13.69
CA MET A 712 13.51 5.22 15.02
C MET A 712 14.53 5.55 16.10
N THR A 713 14.06 5.89 17.29
CA THR A 713 14.86 5.98 18.53
C THR A 713 14.48 4.85 19.48
N GLY A 714 15.31 4.59 20.48
CA GLY A 714 15.24 3.41 21.35
C GLY A 714 16.40 2.46 21.07
N ILE A 715 17.62 3.00 21.02
CA ILE A 715 18.84 2.28 20.64
C ILE A 715 19.54 1.71 21.87
N ASP A 716 20.06 0.49 21.77
CA ASP A 716 20.95 -0.08 22.77
C ASP A 716 22.21 0.83 22.92
N PRO A 717 22.55 1.28 24.12
CA PRO A 717 23.73 2.11 24.33
C PRO A 717 25.04 1.50 23.82
N GLU A 718 25.14 0.18 23.77
CA GLU A 718 26.32 -0.56 23.30
C GLU A 718 26.30 -0.84 21.78
N ALA A 719 25.20 -0.51 21.09
CA ALA A 719 25.08 -0.69 19.65
C ALA A 719 26.15 0.09 18.90
N ARG A 720 26.78 -0.53 17.93
CA ARG A 720 27.82 0.10 17.09
C ARG A 720 27.17 0.82 15.91
N ALA A 721 27.80 1.91 15.48
CA ALA A 721 27.43 2.54 14.22
C ALA A 721 27.63 1.56 13.06
N GLY A 722 26.69 1.57 12.10
CA GLY A 722 26.65 0.65 10.98
C GLY A 722 25.80 1.18 9.83
N GLU A 723 25.23 0.29 9.05
CA GLU A 723 24.34 0.64 7.95
C GLU A 723 23.05 1.29 8.47
N HIS A 724 22.44 0.67 9.49
CA HIS A 724 21.14 1.11 10.04
C HIS A 724 21.29 1.96 11.31
N ILE A 725 22.38 1.83 12.05
CA ILE A 725 22.60 2.58 13.30
C ILE A 725 23.50 3.78 13.05
N ILE A 726 22.96 4.97 13.25
CA ILE A 726 23.69 6.24 13.18
C ILE A 726 23.89 6.78 14.60
N ARG A 727 25.13 7.10 14.97
CA ARG A 727 25.46 7.61 16.29
C ARG A 727 26.12 8.99 16.22
N SER A 728 25.86 9.81 17.23
CA SER A 728 26.61 11.05 17.44
C SER A 728 28.06 10.78 17.88
N ASP A 729 28.98 11.71 17.58
CA ASP A 729 30.40 11.57 17.94
C ASP A 729 30.62 11.48 19.47
N ASP A 730 29.77 12.14 20.26
CA ASP A 730 29.82 12.07 21.74
C ASP A 730 29.16 10.80 22.28
N GLY A 731 28.56 9.96 21.43
CA GLY A 731 27.93 8.70 21.79
C GLY A 731 26.64 8.85 22.59
N GLN A 732 26.13 10.08 22.78
CA GLN A 732 24.99 10.37 23.64
C GLN A 732 23.63 10.32 22.90
N ALA A 733 23.63 10.25 21.58
CA ALA A 733 22.44 10.08 20.75
C ALA A 733 22.68 9.05 19.65
N ALA A 734 21.65 8.30 19.32
CA ALA A 734 21.68 7.35 18.23
C ALA A 734 20.27 7.17 17.65
N VAL A 735 20.22 6.82 16.36
CA VAL A 735 18.99 6.49 15.66
C VAL A 735 19.19 5.25 14.79
N TRP A 736 18.13 4.49 14.61
CA TRP A 736 18.01 3.48 13.55
C TRP A 736 17.40 4.13 12.30
N THR A 737 17.86 3.73 11.12
CA THR A 737 17.36 4.20 9.82
C THR A 737 17.13 3.03 8.86
N GLY A 738 16.05 3.05 8.09
CA GLY A 738 15.73 2.03 7.09
C GLY A 738 14.58 2.46 6.18
N ALA A 739 14.13 1.62 5.27
CA ALA A 739 12.87 1.82 4.57
C ALA A 739 11.69 1.43 5.47
N ILE A 740 10.51 2.03 5.27
CA ILE A 740 9.32 1.61 6.02
C ILE A 740 8.98 0.14 5.72
N ASP A 741 9.26 -0.32 4.52
CA ASP A 741 9.05 -1.71 4.12
C ASP A 741 10.04 -2.71 4.75
N ASP A 742 11.09 -2.25 5.42
CA ASP A 742 11.92 -3.13 6.24
C ASP A 742 11.13 -3.68 7.44
N LEU A 743 10.06 -3.00 7.88
CA LEU A 743 9.19 -3.50 8.94
C LEU A 743 8.62 -4.89 8.68
N TRP A 744 8.50 -5.32 7.43
CA TRP A 744 8.10 -6.68 7.10
C TRP A 744 9.08 -7.74 7.64
N GLU A 745 10.33 -7.36 7.86
CA GLU A 745 11.38 -8.23 8.40
C GLU A 745 11.57 -8.09 9.93
N LEU A 746 10.74 -7.28 10.60
CA LEU A 746 10.84 -7.04 12.05
C LEU A 746 10.28 -8.22 12.88
N GLY A 747 9.39 -9.00 12.29
CA GLY A 747 8.76 -10.19 12.88
C GLY A 747 7.34 -10.37 12.36
N LYS A 748 6.87 -11.61 12.27
CA LYS A 748 5.48 -11.83 11.87
C LYS A 748 4.50 -11.35 12.95
N PRO A 749 3.29 -10.93 12.59
CA PRO A 749 2.27 -10.55 13.57
C PRO A 749 1.95 -11.67 14.55
N ALA A 750 2.02 -11.38 15.84
CA ALA A 750 1.70 -12.30 16.92
C ALA A 750 1.13 -11.53 18.13
N GLY A 751 0.50 -12.23 19.05
CA GLY A 751 -0.02 -11.63 20.26
C GLY A 751 -1.05 -12.50 20.97
N THR A 752 -1.50 -12.06 22.11
CA THR A 752 -2.51 -12.76 22.93
C THR A 752 -3.53 -11.79 23.49
N GLY A 753 -4.68 -12.29 23.87
CA GLY A 753 -5.69 -11.50 24.56
C GLY A 753 -7.11 -11.82 24.11
N GLY A 754 -8.01 -10.93 24.41
CA GLY A 754 -9.41 -11.10 24.02
C GLY A 754 -10.28 -9.95 24.54
N PRO A 755 -11.54 -9.89 24.15
CA PRO A 755 -12.43 -8.87 24.68
C PRO A 755 -12.87 -9.14 26.12
N TRP A 756 -12.77 -10.39 26.59
CA TRP A 756 -13.16 -10.82 27.92
C TRP A 756 -12.08 -11.65 28.62
N LYS A 757 -11.78 -11.28 29.84
CA LYS A 757 -10.97 -12.07 30.78
C LYS A 757 -11.61 -11.96 32.17
N ASP A 758 -12.29 -13.00 32.60
CA ASP A 758 -13.11 -13.02 33.82
C ASP A 758 -14.08 -11.81 33.92
N THR A 759 -14.59 -11.42 32.75
CA THR A 759 -15.42 -10.22 32.57
C THR A 759 -16.87 -10.53 32.85
N LYS A 760 -17.56 -9.67 33.63
CA LYS A 760 -19.03 -9.76 33.85
C LYS A 760 -19.72 -9.37 32.55
N VAL A 761 -20.36 -10.33 31.91
CA VAL A 761 -21.10 -10.15 30.66
C VAL A 761 -22.60 -10.25 30.91
N LYS A 762 -23.38 -9.55 30.10
CA LYS A 762 -24.83 -9.58 30.11
C LYS A 762 -25.36 -10.39 28.94
N ALA A 763 -26.46 -11.08 29.18
CA ALA A 763 -27.16 -11.85 28.17
C ALA A 763 -27.52 -10.99 26.95
N GLY A 764 -27.13 -11.43 25.76
CA GLY A 764 -27.44 -10.77 24.50
C GLY A 764 -26.61 -9.52 24.20
N GLU A 765 -25.75 -9.03 25.13
CA GLU A 765 -24.84 -7.91 24.84
C GLU A 765 -23.54 -8.41 24.19
N PRO A 766 -23.17 -7.90 22.97
CA PRO A 766 -21.93 -8.29 22.35
C PRO A 766 -20.71 -7.68 23.07
N SER A 767 -19.58 -8.38 23.00
CA SER A 767 -18.29 -7.82 23.41
C SER A 767 -17.84 -6.66 22.50
N ASP A 768 -16.83 -5.89 22.95
CA ASP A 768 -16.06 -5.03 22.04
C ASP A 768 -15.49 -5.88 20.90
N PRO A 769 -15.39 -5.36 19.66
CA PRO A 769 -14.66 -6.01 18.58
C PRO A 769 -13.19 -6.26 18.93
N TYR A 770 -12.70 -7.46 18.70
CA TYR A 770 -11.30 -7.83 18.88
C TYR A 770 -10.67 -8.18 17.53
N LEU A 771 -9.47 -7.66 17.24
CA LEU A 771 -8.81 -7.85 15.97
C LEU A 771 -8.40 -9.32 15.76
N ILE A 772 -8.85 -9.94 14.67
CA ILE A 772 -8.51 -11.33 14.32
C ILE A 772 -7.87 -11.44 12.94
N GLY A 773 -7.99 -10.40 12.11
CA GLY A 773 -7.47 -10.40 10.74
C GLY A 773 -5.95 -10.32 10.67
N PHE A 774 -5.39 -10.89 9.60
CA PHE A 774 -3.96 -10.82 9.22
C PHE A 774 -3.00 -11.58 10.14
N TYR A 775 -3.49 -12.40 11.05
CA TYR A 775 -2.68 -13.38 11.79
C TYR A 775 -2.80 -14.75 11.11
N ASP A 776 -1.75 -15.54 11.12
CA ASP A 776 -1.71 -16.84 10.43
C ASP A 776 -2.25 -17.99 11.29
N ASN A 777 -1.81 -18.10 12.53
CA ASN A 777 -2.13 -19.22 13.42
C ASN A 777 -2.93 -18.73 14.64
N ARG A 778 -4.23 -18.98 14.64
CA ARG A 778 -5.19 -18.41 15.60
C ARG A 778 -5.91 -19.48 16.38
N SER A 779 -5.85 -19.40 17.70
CA SER A 779 -6.62 -20.26 18.59
C SER A 779 -7.47 -19.44 19.56
N LEU A 780 -8.58 -20.02 19.99
CA LEU A 780 -9.54 -19.44 20.94
C LEU A 780 -9.80 -20.38 22.10
N VAL A 781 -9.79 -19.87 23.31
CA VAL A 781 -10.21 -20.57 24.51
C VAL A 781 -11.35 -19.77 25.15
N MET A 782 -12.48 -20.43 25.45
CA MET A 782 -13.62 -19.83 26.13
C MET A 782 -13.99 -20.59 27.40
N SER A 783 -14.41 -19.86 28.44
CA SER A 783 -14.87 -20.41 29.71
C SER A 783 -15.82 -19.42 30.42
N HIS A 784 -16.59 -19.89 31.42
CA HIS A 784 -17.48 -19.07 32.23
C HIS A 784 -17.62 -19.62 33.65
N ASP A 785 -18.18 -18.83 34.56
CA ASP A 785 -18.41 -19.18 35.98
C ASP A 785 -19.88 -19.56 36.30
N ALA A 786 -20.78 -19.53 35.32
CA ALA A 786 -22.18 -19.88 35.52
C ALA A 786 -22.31 -21.35 35.97
N THR A 787 -23.36 -21.64 36.74
CA THR A 787 -23.70 -23.01 37.20
C THR A 787 -24.53 -23.82 36.21
N THR A 788 -24.94 -23.19 35.10
CA THR A 788 -25.66 -23.79 33.97
C THR A 788 -24.83 -23.65 32.68
N PRO A 789 -25.06 -24.51 31.66
CA PRO A 789 -24.42 -24.31 30.38
C PRO A 789 -24.71 -22.94 29.78
N VAL A 790 -23.70 -22.30 29.18
CA VAL A 790 -23.79 -21.00 28.49
C VAL A 790 -23.58 -21.22 27.01
N THR A 791 -24.48 -20.69 26.17
CA THR A 791 -24.30 -20.68 24.73
C THR A 791 -23.71 -19.35 24.31
N PHE A 792 -22.57 -19.43 23.63
CA PHE A 792 -21.88 -18.27 23.03
C PHE A 792 -22.09 -18.27 21.54
N ARG A 793 -22.48 -17.11 21.01
CA ARG A 793 -22.38 -16.82 19.58
C ARG A 793 -21.03 -16.19 19.30
N ILE A 794 -20.29 -16.75 18.37
CA ILE A 794 -19.04 -16.23 17.85
C ILE A 794 -19.38 -15.55 16.53
N GLU A 795 -19.25 -14.24 16.49
CA GLU A 795 -19.58 -13.43 15.32
C GLU A 795 -18.33 -12.79 14.75
N ALA A 796 -18.20 -12.78 13.42
CA ALA A 796 -17.11 -12.18 12.70
C ALA A 796 -17.59 -11.06 11.78
N GLU A 797 -16.73 -10.09 11.56
CA GLU A 797 -16.94 -8.98 10.64
C GLU A 797 -15.80 -8.99 9.61
N PRO A 798 -16.09 -9.32 8.33
CA PRO A 798 -15.04 -9.54 7.33
C PRO A 798 -14.59 -8.29 6.58
N VAL A 799 -15.31 -7.17 6.63
CA VAL A 799 -15.14 -6.03 5.73
C VAL A 799 -14.60 -4.78 6.42
N GLY A 800 -14.81 -4.65 7.72
CA GLY A 800 -14.47 -3.50 8.57
C GLY A 800 -15.68 -2.62 8.94
N HIS A 801 -16.73 -2.62 8.14
CA HIS A 801 -17.95 -1.81 8.35
C HIS A 801 -19.21 -2.53 7.86
N GLY A 802 -19.10 -3.83 7.60
CA GLY A 802 -20.21 -4.65 7.14
C GLY A 802 -21.04 -5.24 8.28
N PRO A 803 -21.97 -6.12 7.95
CA PRO A 803 -22.75 -6.82 8.95
C PRO A 803 -21.86 -7.77 9.77
N TRP A 804 -22.17 -7.89 11.05
CA TRP A 804 -21.67 -8.96 11.88
C TRP A 804 -22.32 -10.27 11.47
N MET A 805 -21.49 -11.27 11.16
CA MET A 805 -21.93 -12.55 10.63
C MET A 805 -21.67 -13.66 11.63
N LEU A 806 -22.63 -14.54 11.84
CA LEU A 806 -22.44 -15.69 12.70
C LEU A 806 -21.39 -16.63 12.08
N TYR A 807 -20.33 -16.88 12.85
CA TYR A 807 -19.34 -17.88 12.51
C TYR A 807 -19.72 -19.24 13.10
N GLN A 808 -20.03 -19.26 14.40
CA GLN A 808 -20.37 -20.48 15.12
C GLN A 808 -21.14 -20.19 16.41
N GLU A 809 -22.05 -21.09 16.81
CA GLU A 809 -22.61 -21.16 18.16
C GLU A 809 -22.02 -22.33 18.92
N VAL A 810 -21.64 -22.11 20.19
CA VAL A 810 -21.03 -23.12 21.03
C VAL A 810 -21.62 -23.09 22.44
N THR A 811 -22.00 -24.24 22.97
CA THR A 811 -22.48 -24.37 24.35
C THR A 811 -21.34 -24.92 25.22
N VAL A 812 -20.94 -24.14 26.22
CA VAL A 812 -19.90 -24.48 27.19
C VAL A 812 -20.57 -24.88 28.51
N LYS A 813 -20.21 -26.03 29.09
CA LYS A 813 -20.75 -26.48 30.37
C LYS A 813 -20.00 -25.86 31.55
N PRO A 814 -20.61 -25.79 32.73
CA PRO A 814 -19.95 -25.30 33.93
C PRO A 814 -18.61 -26.00 34.20
N GLY A 815 -17.55 -25.19 34.39
CA GLY A 815 -16.20 -25.67 34.65
C GLY A 815 -15.46 -26.28 33.47
N GLU A 816 -16.08 -26.39 32.29
CA GLU A 816 -15.42 -26.79 31.03
C GLU A 816 -14.76 -25.60 30.34
N LYS A 817 -13.79 -25.89 29.46
CA LYS A 817 -13.18 -24.95 28.52
C LYS A 817 -13.49 -25.39 27.10
N TYR A 818 -14.01 -24.49 26.30
CA TYR A 818 -14.10 -24.69 24.85
C TYR A 818 -12.76 -24.24 24.22
N MET A 819 -12.22 -25.06 23.34
CA MET A 819 -11.01 -24.75 22.58
C MET A 819 -11.31 -24.85 21.09
N HIS A 820 -10.89 -23.85 20.34
CA HIS A 820 -11.10 -23.82 18.88
C HIS A 820 -9.83 -23.33 18.18
N GLN A 821 -9.45 -24.07 17.14
CA GLN A 821 -8.40 -23.68 16.19
C GLN A 821 -9.07 -23.19 14.92
N PHE A 822 -8.86 -21.94 14.56
CA PHE A 822 -9.40 -21.41 13.32
C PHE A 822 -8.70 -22.06 12.12
N PRO A 823 -9.43 -22.41 11.05
CA PRO A 823 -8.82 -22.90 9.82
C PRO A 823 -7.83 -21.89 9.22
N GLU A 824 -6.81 -22.35 8.51
CA GLU A 824 -5.82 -21.49 7.86
C GLU A 824 -6.46 -20.51 6.86
N TYR A 825 -7.51 -20.93 6.16
CA TYR A 825 -8.25 -20.10 5.22
C TYR A 825 -9.25 -19.14 5.88
N PHE A 826 -9.46 -19.23 7.22
CA PHE A 826 -10.34 -18.29 7.92
C PHE A 826 -9.72 -16.89 7.86
N GLN A 827 -10.45 -15.93 7.32
CA GLN A 827 -10.10 -14.52 7.41
C GLN A 827 -11.37 -13.70 7.68
N ALA A 828 -11.26 -12.81 8.63
CA ALA A 828 -12.21 -11.74 8.94
C ALA A 828 -11.38 -10.61 9.54
N ARG A 829 -11.91 -9.41 9.67
CA ARG A 829 -11.19 -8.31 10.34
C ARG A 829 -11.36 -8.39 11.83
N TRP A 830 -12.60 -8.48 12.27
CA TRP A 830 -12.97 -8.41 13.68
C TRP A 830 -13.76 -9.63 14.09
N ILE A 831 -13.67 -9.98 15.37
CA ILE A 831 -14.45 -11.01 16.03
C ILE A 831 -15.08 -10.43 17.30
N ARG A 832 -16.30 -10.87 17.63
CA ARG A 832 -16.97 -10.55 18.90
C ARG A 832 -17.74 -11.76 19.42
N PHE A 833 -18.12 -11.69 20.68
CA PHE A 833 -18.79 -12.79 21.38
C PHE A 833 -20.05 -12.30 22.05
N VAL A 834 -21.10 -13.11 22.06
CA VAL A 834 -22.38 -12.84 22.73
C VAL A 834 -22.74 -14.06 23.58
N ALA A 835 -22.98 -13.85 24.86
CA ALA A 835 -23.45 -14.91 25.76
C ALA A 835 -24.99 -14.89 25.85
N ASP A 836 -25.61 -16.04 25.96
CA ASP A 836 -27.08 -16.16 26.11
C ASP A 836 -27.58 -15.87 27.54
N GLN A 837 -26.67 -15.76 28.52
CA GLN A 837 -27.01 -15.46 29.91
C GLN A 837 -25.92 -14.65 30.61
N ASN A 838 -26.29 -14.02 31.74
CA ASN A 838 -25.33 -13.26 32.54
C ASN A 838 -24.34 -14.22 33.21
N CYS A 839 -23.08 -13.97 33.06
CA CYS A 839 -22.00 -14.72 33.72
C CYS A 839 -20.72 -13.89 33.81
N SER A 840 -19.69 -14.44 34.46
CA SER A 840 -18.32 -13.98 34.25
C SER A 840 -17.68 -14.87 33.20
N ALA A 841 -17.23 -14.30 32.10
CA ALA A 841 -16.74 -15.05 30.94
C ALA A 841 -15.31 -14.66 30.54
N THR A 842 -14.60 -15.61 29.97
CA THR A 842 -13.32 -15.41 29.30
C THR A 842 -13.43 -15.86 27.86
N ALA A 843 -13.01 -15.01 26.94
CA ALA A 843 -12.78 -15.34 25.53
C ALA A 843 -11.35 -14.87 25.20
N TRP A 844 -10.45 -15.83 25.10
CA TRP A 844 -9.01 -15.59 24.97
C TRP A 844 -8.48 -16.15 23.67
N LEU A 845 -7.86 -15.30 22.88
CA LEU A 845 -7.23 -15.65 21.62
C LEU A 845 -5.71 -15.64 21.76
N GLU A 846 -5.07 -16.52 21.02
CA GLU A 846 -3.61 -16.60 20.91
C GLU A 846 -3.24 -16.66 19.41
N TYR A 847 -2.32 -15.80 19.02
CA TYR A 847 -1.79 -15.66 17.66
C TYR A 847 -0.28 -15.98 17.67
N LYS A 848 0.12 -17.00 16.88
CA LYS A 848 1.51 -17.49 16.86
C LYS A 848 2.11 -17.39 15.47
#